data_e8d236d85e2e5ba149492eb82f0c9d78
#
_entry.id   e8d236d85e2e5ba149492eb82f0c9d78
#
_cell.length_a   1.000
_cell.length_b   1.000
_cell.length_c   1.000
_cell.angle_alpha   90.00
_cell.angle_beta   90.00
_cell.angle_gamma   90.00
#
_symmetry.space_group_name_H-M   'P 1'
#
loop_
_entity.id
_entity.type
_entity.pdbx_description
1 polymer ?
#
loop_
_entity_poly.entity_id
_entity_poly.type
_entity_poly.pdbx_seq_one_letter_code
_entity_poly.pdbx_strand_id
1 'polypeptide(L)'
;MQDTFLRGQPFAVRLAFVFPRRHALGALACAALLAACGGNDDDGDSSAATPATATLAVLETTDLHFNVRSFDYFKLAEDKTYGFERTATLVRAARKEFANTLLVDNGDTIQGTALADYEATVSPIPCTQQLTMYKAMGALGFDAGTLGNHEFNYGLPFLNQVLGGGLEVDGVDATKKCAGNGYPAVLANVYSSKTKKPLVQPYTVLERTLVAKSSDGKEVQLPIKIGVIGFTTPGIMNWDKRFLEGKVYTEGAVEAAQKYVPELRAKGAQLVVALLHGGLDASSYSPTMENPGLHLSKVPGIDAMVMGHQHSVFPDLSAQPAFTQAGVDNKAGTINGVPAVMASSWGKALGVIQLALKWDGKAWSVDKAASKSELRNIQTKDAAGANVFVAADPAVAPLIESQHQAAINYVKTPIGNTDFRMSTLFADVGDPGAIQIVNQAQQAYVAAYIHANLPQYAQLPVLSVSAPFKSGFQGGKDFTDVAAGPLAIYNAADLYLYPNTVYAVKVNGADIKDWLEAAAKRFNQIDPAKAGEQALISTFPGYNFDMFTTADVQYEIDVTQPVGSRIKGLTYKGQPIDPAQEFVIATNNYRATSGKSFIPKLDGSATIWASPDANRDVVIEYVRKNPQVTRVANGAAKSWRFTQVTTAGDVVFSSGADALPVAQAAGLAGVSLLAADDGSGKGMAKYKIDLSK
;
A
#
# COMPACT_ATOMS: atom_id res chain seq x y z
N MET A 1 -35.45 -43.76 -31.28
CA MET A 1 -34.72 -44.92 -31.81
C MET A 1 -33.49 -45.01 -30.97
N GLN A 2 -33.59 -45.71 -29.86
CA GLN A 2 -33.11 -47.09 -29.60
C GLN A 2 -31.58 -47.11 -29.69
N ASP A 3 -30.94 -47.08 -28.53
CA ASP A 3 -30.44 -48.24 -27.74
C ASP A 3 -29.24 -48.94 -28.36
N THR A 4 -28.12 -48.99 -27.66
CA THR A 4 -27.61 -50.26 -27.15
C THR A 4 -26.38 -50.04 -26.24
N PHE A 5 -26.47 -50.57 -25.06
CA PHE A 5 -25.49 -50.94 -24.03
C PHE A 5 -24.18 -51.57 -24.53
N LEU A 6 -23.07 -51.27 -23.82
CA LEU A 6 -22.18 -52.35 -23.35
C LEU A 6 -21.37 -51.88 -22.12
N ARG A 7 -21.54 -52.65 -21.05
CA ARG A 7 -20.80 -52.62 -19.78
C ARG A 7 -19.40 -53.23 -19.96
N GLY A 8 -18.41 -52.69 -19.30
CA GLY A 8 -17.13 -53.36 -19.06
C GLY A 8 -16.64 -53.03 -17.66
N GLN A 9 -16.59 -54.04 -16.81
CA GLN A 9 -16.18 -54.00 -15.40
C GLN A 9 -14.64 -53.93 -15.22
N PRO A 10 -14.14 -53.61 -14.00
CA PRO A 10 -12.78 -53.17 -13.77
C PRO A 10 -11.81 -54.29 -13.46
N PHE A 11 -10.60 -54.18 -13.96
CA PHE A 11 -9.47 -55.00 -13.52
C PHE A 11 -8.75 -54.33 -12.35
N ALA A 12 -8.85 -54.95 -11.18
CA ALA A 12 -8.03 -54.65 -10.01
C ALA A 12 -6.71 -55.42 -10.10
N VAL A 13 -5.61 -54.74 -10.23
CA VAL A 13 -4.28 -55.31 -10.04
C VAL A 13 -3.81 -54.94 -8.64
N ARG A 14 -3.80 -55.97 -7.75
CA ARG A 14 -3.12 -55.94 -6.48
C ARG A 14 -1.63 -56.20 -6.72
N LEU A 15 -0.79 -55.26 -6.43
CA LEU A 15 0.62 -55.50 -6.21
C LEU A 15 0.89 -55.46 -4.71
N ALA A 16 1.20 -56.60 -4.17
CA ALA A 16 1.71 -56.81 -2.82
C ALA A 16 3.20 -56.48 -2.82
N PHE A 17 3.64 -55.53 -2.02
CA PHE A 17 5.05 -55.39 -1.64
C PHE A 17 5.26 -55.87 -0.22
N VAL A 18 6.09 -56.88 -0.11
CA VAL A 18 6.55 -57.58 1.09
C VAL A 18 7.56 -56.70 1.80
N PHE A 19 7.31 -56.38 3.08
CA PHE A 19 8.31 -55.82 3.99
C PHE A 19 9.06 -56.97 4.72
N PRO A 20 10.37 -56.94 4.80
CA PRO A 20 11.06 -57.75 5.78
C PRO A 20 11.17 -57.05 7.14
N ARG A 21 10.56 -57.67 8.12
CA ARG A 21 10.79 -57.42 9.54
C ARG A 21 12.25 -57.72 9.90
N ARG A 22 12.95 -56.78 10.54
CA ARG A 22 14.09 -57.12 11.42
C ARG A 22 13.87 -56.56 12.80
N HIS A 23 14.10 -57.45 13.73
CA HIS A 23 13.78 -57.50 15.14
C HIS A 23 14.36 -56.39 16.00
N ALA A 24 13.55 -56.10 17.01
CA ALA A 24 13.91 -55.45 18.25
C ALA A 24 14.88 -56.28 19.04
N LEU A 25 15.75 -55.59 19.85
CA LEU A 25 16.23 -56.05 21.17
C LEU A 25 17.15 -54.96 21.72
N GLY A 26 16.86 -54.48 22.92
CA GLY A 26 17.76 -53.56 23.63
C GLY A 26 17.02 -52.70 24.66
N ALA A 27 16.18 -53.32 25.48
CA ALA A 27 15.75 -52.71 26.74
C ALA A 27 16.51 -53.33 27.90
N LEU A 28 16.70 -52.56 28.95
CA LEU A 28 17.24 -52.81 30.27
C LEU A 28 18.72 -52.43 30.47
N ALA A 29 18.90 -51.33 31.21
CA ALA A 29 19.49 -51.38 32.55
C ALA A 29 19.78 -49.97 33.05
N CYS A 30 19.03 -49.51 34.02
CA CYS A 30 19.47 -48.57 35.05
C CYS A 30 18.49 -48.59 36.19
N ALA A 31 18.75 -49.46 37.11
CA ALA A 31 18.15 -49.36 38.45
C ALA A 31 19.29 -49.41 39.48
N ALA A 32 19.25 -48.44 40.37
CA ALA A 32 19.76 -48.44 41.74
C ALA A 32 21.26 -48.43 41.98
N LEU A 33 21.70 -47.32 42.54
CA LEU A 33 22.60 -47.30 43.68
C LEU A 33 22.20 -46.13 44.59
N LEU A 34 21.39 -46.45 45.60
CA LEU A 34 21.23 -45.68 46.82
C LEU A 34 22.15 -46.31 47.86
N ALA A 35 23.11 -45.55 48.37
CA ALA A 35 23.70 -45.73 49.72
C ALA A 35 24.53 -44.47 50.05
N ALA A 36 23.98 -43.65 50.82
CA ALA A 36 24.34 -43.16 52.14
C ALA A 36 25.81 -42.83 52.37
N CYS A 37 26.12 -41.58 52.70
CA CYS A 37 26.59 -41.15 53.98
C CYS A 37 26.64 -39.63 54.07
N GLY A 38 26.23 -39.14 55.21
CA GLY A 38 25.95 -37.72 55.48
C GLY A 38 27.23 -36.87 55.55
N GLY A 39 26.98 -35.61 55.39
CA GLY A 39 27.86 -34.50 55.63
C GLY A 39 27.02 -33.24 55.41
N ASN A 40 26.64 -32.59 56.50
CA ASN A 40 26.18 -31.22 56.49
C ASN A 40 27.26 -30.34 55.89
N ASP A 41 26.93 -29.62 54.87
CA ASP A 41 27.40 -28.26 54.67
C ASP A 41 26.32 -27.55 53.84
N ASP A 42 25.57 -26.69 54.51
CA ASP A 42 24.76 -25.65 53.94
C ASP A 42 25.67 -24.61 53.25
N ASP A 43 25.99 -24.86 51.99
CA ASP A 43 26.39 -23.80 51.07
C ASP A 43 25.35 -23.80 49.95
N GLY A 44 24.29 -23.04 50.19
CA GLY A 44 23.37 -22.61 49.16
C GLY A 44 24.11 -21.81 48.09
N ASP A 45 24.76 -22.51 47.17
CA ASP A 45 25.25 -21.92 45.94
C ASP A 45 24.08 -21.58 45.06
N SER A 46 23.39 -20.49 45.42
CA SER A 46 22.63 -19.71 44.49
C SER A 46 23.66 -19.06 43.56
N SER A 47 24.14 -19.80 42.59
CA SER A 47 24.92 -19.20 41.51
C SER A 47 23.99 -18.16 40.86
N ALA A 48 24.13 -16.92 41.30
CA ALA A 48 23.45 -15.79 40.69
C ALA A 48 23.79 -15.85 39.21
N ALA A 49 22.75 -16.08 38.37
CA ALA A 49 22.97 -16.26 36.94
C ALA A 49 23.71 -15.02 36.41
N THR A 50 24.89 -15.27 35.81
CA THR A 50 25.82 -14.22 35.37
C THR A 50 25.12 -13.23 34.45
N PRO A 51 25.19 -11.89 34.70
CA PRO A 51 24.66 -10.90 33.79
C PRO A 51 25.23 -11.06 32.38
N ALA A 52 24.40 -10.78 31.37
CA ALA A 52 24.80 -10.91 29.98
C ALA A 52 24.16 -9.80 29.10
N THR A 53 24.72 -9.62 27.92
CA THR A 53 24.18 -8.69 26.92
C THR A 53 23.95 -9.41 25.59
N ALA A 54 22.96 -8.99 24.85
CA ALA A 54 22.70 -9.46 23.48
C ALA A 54 22.21 -8.33 22.60
N THR A 55 22.37 -8.48 21.29
CA THR A 55 21.66 -7.66 20.30
C THR A 55 20.62 -8.54 19.62
N LEU A 56 19.38 -8.07 19.56
CA LEU A 56 18.31 -8.62 18.73
C LEU A 56 18.00 -7.64 17.61
N ALA A 57 18.17 -8.05 16.36
CA ALA A 57 17.78 -7.27 15.19
C ALA A 57 16.34 -7.61 14.81
N VAL A 58 15.41 -6.66 15.00
CA VAL A 58 14.06 -6.74 14.44
C VAL A 58 14.14 -6.25 13.00
N LEU A 59 13.80 -7.13 12.07
CA LEU A 59 13.81 -6.88 10.63
C LEU A 59 12.37 -6.69 10.16
N GLU A 60 12.09 -5.59 9.46
CA GLU A 60 10.77 -5.22 9.01
C GLU A 60 10.64 -5.22 7.50
N THR A 61 9.56 -5.84 6.99
CA THR A 61 8.94 -5.47 5.72
C THR A 61 7.58 -4.85 5.98
N THR A 62 7.16 -3.93 5.13
CA THR A 62 5.85 -3.27 5.18
C THR A 62 5.40 -2.87 3.78
N ASP A 63 4.08 -2.77 3.58
CA ASP A 63 3.50 -2.23 2.35
C ASP A 63 4.09 -2.86 1.07
N LEU A 64 4.28 -4.18 1.09
CA LEU A 64 4.86 -4.91 -0.04
C LEU A 64 3.95 -4.87 -1.28
N HIS A 65 2.63 -4.73 -1.08
CA HIS A 65 1.64 -4.57 -2.14
C HIS A 65 1.84 -5.57 -3.29
N PHE A 66 2.13 -6.81 -2.93
CA PHE A 66 2.37 -7.91 -3.88
C PHE A 66 3.51 -7.68 -4.88
N ASN A 67 4.44 -6.75 -4.62
CA ASN A 67 5.61 -6.52 -5.46
C ASN A 67 6.68 -7.59 -5.18
N VAL A 68 6.42 -8.84 -5.56
CA VAL A 68 7.36 -9.96 -5.37
C VAL A 68 8.59 -9.78 -6.25
N ARG A 69 8.38 -9.41 -7.53
CA ARG A 69 9.41 -9.16 -8.54
C ARG A 69 9.67 -7.67 -8.72
N SER A 70 10.86 -7.35 -9.14
CA SER A 70 11.23 -6.04 -9.68
C SER A 70 10.66 -5.88 -11.10
N PHE A 71 9.34 -5.89 -11.24
CA PHE A 71 8.67 -5.91 -12.54
C PHE A 71 7.38 -5.09 -12.54
N ASP A 72 7.31 -4.13 -13.45
CA ASP A 72 6.09 -3.35 -13.71
C ASP A 72 5.21 -4.08 -14.73
N TYR A 73 4.12 -4.68 -14.26
CA TYR A 73 3.17 -5.41 -15.11
C TYR A 73 2.43 -4.51 -16.11
N PHE A 74 2.39 -3.20 -15.85
CA PHE A 74 1.72 -2.25 -16.73
C PHE A 74 2.65 -1.69 -17.82
N LYS A 75 3.96 -1.68 -17.54
CA LYS A 75 4.99 -1.37 -18.54
C LYS A 75 5.58 -2.62 -19.19
N LEU A 76 5.25 -3.81 -18.68
CA LEU A 76 5.80 -5.10 -19.10
C LEU A 76 7.33 -5.11 -19.09
N ALA A 77 7.92 -4.48 -18.08
CA ALA A 77 9.37 -4.27 -18.00
C ALA A 77 9.88 -4.43 -16.56
N GLU A 78 11.17 -4.82 -16.46
CA GLU A 78 11.87 -4.80 -15.17
C GLU A 78 11.96 -3.36 -14.63
N ASP A 79 11.67 -3.19 -13.34
CA ASP A 79 11.92 -1.97 -12.58
C ASP A 79 12.68 -2.29 -11.29
N LYS A 80 13.97 -2.00 -11.27
CA LYS A 80 14.88 -2.32 -10.16
C LYS A 80 14.69 -1.45 -8.92
N THR A 81 13.82 -0.45 -8.99
CA THR A 81 13.60 0.49 -7.88
C THR A 81 12.73 -0.06 -6.77
N TYR A 82 12.15 -1.25 -6.96
CA TYR A 82 11.34 -1.97 -5.97
C TYR A 82 11.43 -3.50 -6.19
N GLY A 83 10.81 -4.26 -5.31
CA GLY A 83 10.65 -5.71 -5.41
C GLY A 83 11.19 -6.46 -4.19
N PHE A 84 10.33 -7.29 -3.60
CA PHE A 84 10.65 -8.13 -2.45
C PHE A 84 11.88 -9.03 -2.71
N GLU A 85 12.08 -9.51 -3.94
CA GLU A 85 13.24 -10.32 -4.30
C GLU A 85 14.58 -9.64 -4.00
N ARG A 86 14.64 -8.29 -3.97
CA ARG A 86 15.84 -7.53 -3.61
C ARG A 86 15.93 -7.31 -2.10
N THR A 87 14.80 -7.06 -1.44
CA THR A 87 14.71 -6.98 0.02
C THR A 87 15.07 -8.31 0.66
N ALA A 88 14.73 -9.44 0.02
CA ALA A 88 15.12 -10.78 0.45
C ALA A 88 16.66 -10.93 0.58
N THR A 89 17.41 -10.35 -0.34
CA THR A 89 18.89 -10.31 -0.25
C THR A 89 19.36 -9.54 0.99
N LEU A 90 18.70 -8.41 1.31
CA LEU A 90 19.02 -7.63 2.52
C LEU A 90 18.70 -8.39 3.81
N VAL A 91 17.56 -9.10 3.83
CA VAL A 91 17.20 -9.97 4.96
C VAL A 91 18.26 -11.06 5.19
N ARG A 92 18.70 -11.74 4.11
CA ARG A 92 19.77 -12.75 4.22
C ARG A 92 21.11 -12.16 4.67
N ALA A 93 21.42 -10.93 4.22
CA ALA A 93 22.63 -10.23 4.68
C ALA A 93 22.54 -9.88 6.17
N ALA A 94 21.40 -9.35 6.63
CA ALA A 94 21.17 -9.05 8.05
C ALA A 94 21.26 -10.30 8.94
N ARG A 95 20.73 -11.44 8.49
CA ARG A 95 20.85 -12.72 9.23
C ARG A 95 22.26 -13.30 9.29
N LYS A 96 23.14 -12.90 8.39
CA LYS A 96 24.58 -13.23 8.49
C LYS A 96 25.32 -12.29 9.43
N GLU A 97 24.86 -11.06 9.55
CA GLU A 97 25.47 -10.03 10.40
C GLU A 97 25.07 -10.16 11.87
N PHE A 98 23.78 -10.45 12.13
CA PHE A 98 23.22 -10.52 13.48
C PHE A 98 22.98 -11.98 13.90
N ALA A 99 23.54 -12.37 15.04
CA ALA A 99 23.32 -13.70 15.61
C ALA A 99 21.86 -13.95 16.01
N ASN A 100 21.12 -12.88 16.38
CA ASN A 100 19.72 -12.97 16.77
C ASN A 100 18.90 -12.03 15.89
N THR A 101 17.92 -12.59 15.19
CA THR A 101 17.01 -11.82 14.33
C THR A 101 15.55 -12.19 14.60
N LEU A 102 14.66 -11.23 14.43
CA LEU A 102 13.20 -11.37 14.40
C LEU A 102 12.71 -10.71 13.11
N LEU A 103 12.17 -11.49 12.17
CA LEU A 103 11.66 -10.98 10.88
C LEU A 103 10.13 -10.86 10.93
N VAL A 104 9.63 -9.65 10.77
CA VAL A 104 8.20 -9.35 10.83
C VAL A 104 7.72 -8.62 9.58
N ASP A 105 6.43 -8.81 9.25
CA ASP A 105 5.73 -8.08 8.20
C ASP A 105 4.66 -7.19 8.81
N ASN A 106 4.61 -5.94 8.34
CA ASN A 106 3.72 -4.94 8.93
C ASN A 106 2.45 -4.70 8.10
N GLY A 107 2.05 -5.66 7.23
CA GLY A 107 0.80 -5.63 6.47
C GLY A 107 0.87 -4.88 5.14
N ASP A 108 -0.27 -4.77 4.48
CA ASP A 108 -0.44 -4.35 3.09
C ASP A 108 0.38 -5.23 2.12
N THR A 109 0.17 -6.53 2.26
CA THR A 109 0.99 -7.54 1.60
C THR A 109 0.29 -8.15 0.38
N ILE A 110 -1.05 -8.38 0.46
CA ILE A 110 -1.74 -9.26 -0.50
C ILE A 110 -2.34 -8.57 -1.72
N GLN A 111 -2.36 -7.25 -1.77
CA GLN A 111 -3.02 -6.47 -2.82
C GLN A 111 -2.10 -5.37 -3.34
N GLY A 112 -2.11 -5.10 -4.66
CA GLY A 112 -1.43 -3.94 -5.26
C GLY A 112 -0.87 -4.16 -6.67
N THR A 113 -0.74 -5.39 -7.16
CA THR A 113 -0.25 -5.65 -8.52
C THR A 113 -1.24 -6.47 -9.34
N ALA A 114 -1.07 -6.49 -10.67
CA ALA A 114 -1.85 -7.35 -11.55
C ALA A 114 -1.69 -8.84 -11.22
N LEU A 115 -0.58 -9.26 -10.64
CA LEU A 115 -0.39 -10.63 -10.16
C LEU A 115 -1.29 -10.93 -8.96
N ALA A 116 -1.43 -9.99 -8.03
CA ALA A 116 -2.36 -10.12 -6.91
C ALA A 116 -3.81 -10.24 -7.40
N ASP A 117 -4.22 -9.34 -8.30
CA ASP A 117 -5.58 -9.35 -8.86
C ASP A 117 -5.85 -10.64 -9.63
N TYR A 118 -4.86 -11.13 -10.39
CA TYR A 118 -4.96 -12.40 -11.11
C TYR A 118 -5.25 -13.56 -10.15
N GLU A 119 -4.49 -13.68 -9.05
CA GLU A 119 -4.64 -14.77 -8.08
C GLU A 119 -5.88 -14.61 -7.17
N ALA A 120 -6.37 -13.40 -6.97
CA ALA A 120 -7.53 -13.17 -6.13
C ALA A 120 -8.85 -13.25 -6.88
N THR A 121 -8.91 -12.77 -8.14
CA THR A 121 -10.17 -12.50 -8.83
C THR A 121 -10.30 -13.15 -10.20
N VAL A 122 -9.21 -13.29 -10.97
CA VAL A 122 -9.24 -13.80 -12.35
C VAL A 122 -9.08 -15.31 -12.40
N SER A 123 -8.10 -15.82 -11.71
CA SER A 123 -7.84 -17.27 -11.55
C SER A 123 -7.56 -17.54 -10.06
N PRO A 124 -8.60 -17.48 -9.22
CA PRO A 124 -8.45 -17.58 -7.78
C PRO A 124 -7.65 -18.82 -7.36
N ILE A 125 -6.64 -18.60 -6.52
CA ILE A 125 -5.80 -19.71 -6.06
C ILE A 125 -6.61 -20.77 -5.31
N PRO A 126 -6.32 -22.06 -5.52
CA PRO A 126 -6.94 -23.13 -4.72
C PRO A 126 -6.55 -23.00 -3.24
N CYS A 127 -7.46 -23.40 -2.34
CA CYS A 127 -7.23 -23.44 -0.89
C CYS A 127 -5.97 -24.25 -0.48
N THR A 128 -5.55 -25.20 -1.31
CA THR A 128 -4.36 -26.04 -1.09
C THR A 128 -3.05 -25.36 -1.47
N GLN A 129 -3.09 -24.17 -2.04
CA GLN A 129 -1.90 -23.42 -2.46
C GLN A 129 -1.75 -22.14 -1.64
N GLN A 130 -0.51 -21.78 -1.34
CA GLN A 130 -0.20 -20.48 -0.76
C GLN A 130 -0.26 -19.39 -1.83
N LEU A 131 -0.72 -18.22 -1.42
CA LEU A 131 -0.62 -17.00 -2.20
C LEU A 131 0.84 -16.76 -2.60
N THR A 132 1.08 -16.38 -3.84
CA THR A 132 2.44 -16.24 -4.40
C THR A 132 3.35 -15.36 -3.53
N MET A 133 2.83 -14.27 -2.99
CA MET A 133 3.60 -13.42 -2.06
C MET A 133 4.00 -14.17 -0.80
N TYR A 134 3.08 -14.87 -0.15
CA TYR A 134 3.37 -15.66 1.04
C TYR A 134 4.31 -16.83 0.78
N LYS A 135 4.23 -17.43 -0.43
CA LYS A 135 5.18 -18.44 -0.87
C LYS A 135 6.62 -17.90 -0.95
N ALA A 136 6.78 -16.69 -1.50
CA ALA A 136 8.07 -16.00 -1.55
C ALA A 136 8.57 -15.62 -0.14
N MET A 137 7.69 -15.10 0.71
CA MET A 137 7.99 -14.75 2.11
C MET A 137 8.37 -16.00 2.93
N GLY A 138 7.70 -17.12 2.69
CA GLY A 138 8.00 -18.41 3.34
C GLY A 138 9.42 -18.88 3.11
N ALA A 139 10.05 -18.56 1.97
CA ALA A 139 11.46 -18.86 1.70
C ALA A 139 12.45 -18.13 2.63
N LEU A 140 11.98 -17.07 3.31
CA LEU A 140 12.74 -16.35 4.32
C LEU A 140 12.36 -16.71 5.76
N GLY A 141 11.20 -17.33 5.99
CA GLY A 141 10.73 -17.71 7.33
C GLY A 141 10.45 -16.48 8.18
N PHE A 142 9.31 -15.83 7.95
CA PHE A 142 8.80 -14.76 8.80
C PHE A 142 8.35 -15.31 10.16
N ASP A 143 8.59 -14.54 11.21
CA ASP A 143 8.27 -14.94 12.59
C ASP A 143 6.85 -14.53 13.00
N ALA A 144 6.34 -13.42 12.49
CA ALA A 144 4.97 -12.92 12.68
C ALA A 144 4.65 -11.82 11.65
N GLY A 145 3.36 -11.46 11.52
CA GLY A 145 2.95 -10.30 10.72
C GLY A 145 1.61 -9.75 11.18
N THR A 146 1.34 -8.48 10.88
CA THR A 146 0.02 -7.87 11.08
C THR A 146 -0.75 -7.78 9.76
N LEU A 147 -1.99 -7.32 9.82
CA LEU A 147 -2.82 -7.03 8.65
C LEU A 147 -2.90 -5.51 8.49
N GLY A 148 -2.63 -5.02 7.29
CA GLY A 148 -2.88 -3.65 6.92
C GLY A 148 -4.31 -3.44 6.39
N ASN A 149 -4.57 -2.31 5.76
CA ASN A 149 -5.89 -2.04 5.19
C ASN A 149 -6.12 -2.79 3.86
N HIS A 150 -5.08 -3.01 3.08
CA HIS A 150 -5.19 -3.70 1.79
C HIS A 150 -5.40 -5.22 1.93
N GLU A 151 -5.27 -5.81 3.09
CA GLU A 151 -5.68 -7.19 3.37
C GLU A 151 -7.20 -7.37 3.25
N PHE A 152 -7.99 -6.32 3.37
CA PHE A 152 -9.45 -6.38 3.31
C PHE A 152 -10.04 -6.17 1.90
N ASN A 153 -9.26 -5.73 0.92
CA ASN A 153 -9.75 -5.31 -0.39
C ASN A 153 -10.37 -6.42 -1.24
N TYR A 154 -9.96 -7.68 -1.04
CA TYR A 154 -10.58 -8.84 -1.72
C TYR A 154 -11.68 -9.49 -0.87
N GLY A 155 -12.03 -8.90 0.27
CA GLY A 155 -13.08 -9.33 1.17
C GLY A 155 -12.69 -10.45 2.12
N LEU A 156 -13.53 -10.63 3.15
CA LEU A 156 -13.26 -11.56 4.25
C LEU A 156 -13.17 -13.05 3.84
N PRO A 157 -13.90 -13.56 2.83
CA PRO A 157 -13.73 -14.95 2.39
C PRO A 157 -12.34 -15.23 1.79
N PHE A 158 -11.78 -14.29 1.01
CA PHE A 158 -10.43 -14.42 0.47
C PHE A 158 -9.39 -14.27 1.58
N LEU A 159 -9.54 -13.29 2.46
CA LEU A 159 -8.68 -13.11 3.63
C LEU A 159 -8.65 -14.39 4.49
N ASN A 160 -9.82 -14.98 4.78
CA ASN A 160 -9.89 -16.26 5.50
C ASN A 160 -9.07 -17.37 4.82
N GLN A 161 -9.17 -17.48 3.50
CA GLN A 161 -8.42 -18.48 2.73
C GLN A 161 -6.91 -18.27 2.84
N VAL A 162 -6.43 -17.04 2.62
CA VAL A 162 -4.98 -16.75 2.58
C VAL A 162 -4.33 -16.76 3.95
N LEU A 163 -5.12 -16.61 5.03
CA LEU A 163 -4.66 -16.79 6.41
C LEU A 163 -4.76 -18.24 6.91
N GLY A 164 -5.31 -19.16 6.09
CA GLY A 164 -5.41 -20.58 6.46
C GLY A 164 -6.74 -20.99 7.07
N GLY A 165 -7.70 -20.09 7.22
CA GLY A 165 -9.02 -20.31 7.81
C GLY A 165 -9.16 -19.73 9.23
N GLY A 166 -10.32 -19.91 9.82
CA GLY A 166 -10.58 -19.58 11.24
C GLY A 166 -11.26 -18.22 11.50
N LEU A 167 -11.57 -17.41 10.47
CA LEU A 167 -12.28 -16.14 10.68
C LEU A 167 -13.76 -16.39 11.01
N GLU A 168 -14.14 -16.16 12.26
CA GLU A 168 -15.51 -16.35 12.76
C GLU A 168 -16.37 -15.11 12.50
N VAL A 169 -16.71 -14.86 11.22
CA VAL A 169 -17.55 -13.74 10.77
C VAL A 169 -18.67 -14.23 9.86
N ASP A 170 -19.73 -13.43 9.72
CA ASP A 170 -20.84 -13.78 8.84
C ASP A 170 -20.41 -13.80 7.37
N GLY A 171 -20.88 -14.82 6.64
CA GLY A 171 -20.55 -15.04 5.23
C GLY A 171 -19.18 -15.68 4.98
N VAL A 172 -18.49 -16.17 6.03
CA VAL A 172 -17.20 -16.87 5.94
C VAL A 172 -17.29 -18.26 6.58
N ASP A 173 -16.77 -19.25 5.89
CA ASP A 173 -16.61 -20.60 6.44
C ASP A 173 -15.32 -20.70 7.28
N ALA A 174 -15.43 -20.47 8.57
CA ALA A 174 -14.31 -20.54 9.52
C ALA A 174 -13.72 -21.96 9.67
N THR A 175 -14.45 -23.00 9.26
CA THR A 175 -14.00 -24.40 9.37
C THR A 175 -13.07 -24.80 8.22
N LYS A 176 -13.07 -24.04 7.12
CA LYS A 176 -12.23 -24.28 5.94
C LYS A 176 -10.76 -24.14 6.33
N LYS A 177 -9.98 -25.19 6.09
CA LYS A 177 -8.52 -25.20 6.30
C LYS A 177 -7.81 -25.05 4.97
N CYS A 178 -6.99 -24.02 4.86
CA CYS A 178 -6.22 -23.68 3.67
C CYS A 178 -4.72 -23.66 3.98
N ALA A 179 -3.89 -23.47 2.94
CA ALA A 179 -2.42 -23.45 3.10
C ALA A 179 -1.92 -22.30 4.00
N GLY A 180 -2.63 -21.16 3.98
CA GLY A 180 -2.31 -20.02 4.84
C GLY A 180 -1.04 -19.25 4.48
N ASN A 181 -0.71 -18.27 5.31
CA ASN A 181 0.46 -17.40 5.13
C ASN A 181 1.78 -17.99 5.69
N GLY A 182 1.70 -19.03 6.53
CA GLY A 182 2.86 -19.73 7.05
C GLY A 182 3.51 -19.12 8.32
N TYR A 183 2.95 -18.05 8.87
CA TYR A 183 3.39 -17.42 10.13
C TYR A 183 2.18 -16.87 10.91
N PRO A 184 2.31 -16.61 12.23
CA PRO A 184 1.24 -16.02 13.02
C PRO A 184 0.83 -14.64 12.50
N ALA A 185 -0.43 -14.48 12.08
CA ALA A 185 -1.04 -13.19 11.82
C ALA A 185 -1.64 -12.66 13.15
N VAL A 186 -1.32 -11.40 13.49
CA VAL A 186 -1.77 -10.74 14.73
C VAL A 186 -2.49 -9.43 14.41
N LEU A 187 -3.65 -9.17 15.09
CA LEU A 187 -4.40 -7.94 14.92
C LEU A 187 -5.27 -7.66 16.15
N ALA A 188 -4.90 -6.65 16.92
CA ALA A 188 -5.48 -6.41 18.24
C ALA A 188 -6.72 -5.51 18.22
N ASN A 189 -6.92 -4.71 17.17
CA ASN A 189 -7.94 -3.67 17.16
C ASN A 189 -9.07 -3.88 16.14
N VAL A 190 -9.20 -5.07 15.54
CA VAL A 190 -10.34 -5.45 14.69
C VAL A 190 -11.05 -6.65 15.29
N TYR A 191 -12.37 -6.57 15.41
CA TYR A 191 -13.20 -7.56 16.10
C TYR A 191 -14.32 -8.08 15.20
N SER A 192 -14.67 -9.35 15.36
CA SER A 192 -15.87 -9.94 14.75
C SER A 192 -17.13 -9.37 15.39
N SER A 193 -18.05 -8.84 14.60
CA SER A 193 -19.38 -8.42 15.09
C SER A 193 -20.21 -9.58 15.63
N LYS A 194 -19.95 -10.81 15.12
CA LYS A 194 -20.63 -12.04 15.52
C LYS A 194 -20.21 -12.54 16.91
N THR A 195 -18.89 -12.67 17.11
CA THR A 195 -18.34 -13.28 18.34
C THR A 195 -17.92 -12.27 19.40
N LYS A 196 -17.76 -11.00 19.03
CA LYS A 196 -17.18 -9.91 19.84
C LYS A 196 -15.71 -10.18 20.26
N LYS A 197 -15.08 -11.17 19.64
CA LYS A 197 -13.66 -11.48 19.84
C LYS A 197 -12.81 -10.82 18.74
N PRO A 198 -11.50 -10.65 18.94
CA PRO A 198 -10.60 -10.24 17.88
C PRO A 198 -10.77 -11.10 16.63
N LEU A 199 -10.65 -10.49 15.44
CA LEU A 199 -10.84 -11.14 14.15
C LEU A 199 -9.83 -12.27 13.91
N VAL A 200 -8.57 -12.02 14.26
CA VAL A 200 -7.49 -12.99 14.43
C VAL A 200 -6.92 -12.85 15.84
N GLN A 201 -5.93 -13.64 16.21
CA GLN A 201 -5.28 -13.47 17.53
C GLN A 201 -4.71 -12.04 17.67
N PRO A 202 -4.91 -11.37 18.82
CA PRO A 202 -4.48 -9.98 18.99
C PRO A 202 -2.95 -9.84 19.04
N TYR A 203 -2.27 -10.89 19.50
CA TYR A 203 -0.83 -10.98 19.64
C TYR A 203 -0.36 -12.43 19.63
N THR A 204 0.95 -12.62 19.50
CA THR A 204 1.63 -13.91 19.72
C THR A 204 2.79 -13.75 20.68
N VAL A 205 3.16 -14.85 21.38
CA VAL A 205 4.37 -14.92 22.21
C VAL A 205 5.30 -15.92 21.57
N LEU A 206 6.47 -15.46 21.15
CA LEU A 206 7.51 -16.26 20.52
C LEU A 206 8.56 -16.63 21.57
N GLU A 207 8.75 -17.91 21.81
CA GLU A 207 9.84 -18.42 22.64
C GLU A 207 11.08 -18.60 21.78
N ARG A 208 12.18 -17.95 22.18
CA ARG A 208 13.45 -17.96 21.46
C ARG A 208 14.61 -18.18 22.43
N THR A 209 15.74 -18.56 21.88
CA THR A 209 17.04 -18.59 22.58
C THR A 209 17.95 -17.56 21.91
N LEU A 210 18.48 -16.65 22.69
CA LEU A 210 19.42 -15.64 22.20
C LEU A 210 20.84 -16.07 22.46
N VAL A 211 21.70 -15.87 21.48
CA VAL A 211 23.15 -15.85 21.64
C VAL A 211 23.52 -14.57 22.35
N ALA A 212 24.11 -14.67 23.52
CA ALA A 212 24.43 -13.54 24.40
C ALA A 212 25.90 -13.63 24.85
N LYS A 213 26.43 -12.49 25.30
CA LYS A 213 27.76 -12.38 25.87
C LYS A 213 27.64 -12.12 27.37
N SER A 214 28.10 -13.06 28.19
CA SER A 214 28.16 -12.94 29.65
C SER A 214 29.19 -11.91 30.09
N SER A 215 29.10 -11.42 31.33
CA SER A 215 30.00 -10.40 31.88
C SER A 215 31.47 -10.85 31.95
N ASP A 216 31.75 -12.16 31.97
CA ASP A 216 33.08 -12.73 31.86
C ASP A 216 33.56 -12.94 30.40
N GLY A 217 32.77 -12.46 29.42
CA GLY A 217 33.11 -12.44 28.01
C GLY A 217 32.79 -13.72 27.22
N LYS A 218 32.19 -14.73 27.85
CA LYS A 218 31.84 -15.99 27.20
C LYS A 218 30.52 -15.87 26.43
N GLU A 219 30.39 -16.60 25.35
CA GLU A 219 29.12 -16.79 24.65
C GLU A 219 28.23 -17.76 25.44
N VAL A 220 26.99 -17.35 25.65
CA VAL A 220 25.95 -18.12 26.35
C VAL A 220 24.64 -18.06 25.57
N GLN A 221 23.82 -19.07 25.75
CA GLN A 221 22.48 -19.13 25.15
C GLN A 221 21.44 -18.97 26.25
N LEU A 222 20.63 -17.94 26.14
CA LEU A 222 19.64 -17.57 27.16
C LEU A 222 18.24 -17.47 26.56
N PRO A 223 17.21 -18.02 27.22
CA PRO A 223 15.84 -17.97 26.73
C PRO A 223 15.25 -16.58 26.82
N ILE A 224 14.35 -16.25 25.88
CA ILE A 224 13.54 -15.03 25.89
C ILE A 224 12.13 -15.34 25.39
N LYS A 225 11.14 -14.63 25.94
CA LYS A 225 9.78 -14.57 25.41
C LYS A 225 9.56 -13.21 24.79
N ILE A 226 9.29 -13.20 23.48
CA ILE A 226 9.04 -11.99 22.70
C ILE A 226 7.54 -11.91 22.38
N GLY A 227 6.87 -10.89 22.87
CA GLY A 227 5.49 -10.57 22.49
C GLY A 227 5.47 -9.76 21.19
N VAL A 228 4.65 -10.18 20.23
CA VAL A 228 4.38 -9.42 19.00
C VAL A 228 2.90 -9.11 18.95
N ILE A 229 2.54 -7.84 18.83
CA ILE A 229 1.16 -7.35 18.80
C ILE A 229 0.94 -6.51 17.54
N GLY A 230 -0.21 -6.67 16.87
CA GLY A 230 -0.50 -6.00 15.61
C GLY A 230 -1.67 -5.03 15.68
N PHE A 231 -1.62 -3.98 14.86
CA PHE A 231 -2.68 -2.97 14.73
C PHE A 231 -2.82 -2.53 13.28
N THR A 232 -4.06 -2.22 12.87
CA THR A 232 -4.37 -1.57 11.58
C THR A 232 -5.13 -0.26 11.79
N THR A 233 -5.21 0.55 10.73
CA THR A 233 -6.01 1.78 10.75
C THR A 233 -7.50 1.49 10.82
N PRO A 234 -8.27 2.20 11.67
CA PRO A 234 -9.73 2.10 11.68
C PRO A 234 -10.39 2.57 10.37
N GLY A 235 -9.66 3.25 9.50
CA GLY A 235 -10.11 3.69 8.18
C GLY A 235 -10.66 2.58 7.28
N ILE A 236 -10.27 1.31 7.52
CA ILE A 236 -10.81 0.14 6.80
C ILE A 236 -12.33 0.08 6.79
N MET A 237 -12.97 0.55 7.87
CA MET A 237 -14.44 0.52 7.99
C MET A 237 -15.14 1.41 6.97
N ASN A 238 -14.45 2.44 6.46
CA ASN A 238 -14.94 3.32 5.42
C ASN A 238 -14.49 2.83 4.02
N TRP A 239 -13.21 2.45 3.87
CA TRP A 239 -12.62 2.11 2.58
C TRP A 239 -13.15 0.77 2.05
N ASP A 240 -13.34 -0.20 2.93
CA ASP A 240 -13.85 -1.55 2.61
C ASP A 240 -15.25 -1.80 3.17
N LYS A 241 -16.04 -0.75 3.35
CA LYS A 241 -17.39 -0.80 3.92
C LYS A 241 -18.22 -1.94 3.35
N ARG A 242 -18.20 -2.14 2.02
CA ARG A 242 -18.94 -3.21 1.31
C ARG A 242 -18.65 -4.62 1.83
N PHE A 243 -17.43 -4.88 2.32
CA PHE A 243 -17.02 -6.18 2.83
C PHE A 243 -17.16 -6.29 4.35
N LEU A 244 -17.04 -5.16 5.06
CA LEU A 244 -16.83 -5.12 6.50
C LEU A 244 -18.05 -4.69 7.31
N GLU A 245 -18.96 -3.88 6.72
CA GLU A 245 -20.14 -3.35 7.42
C GLU A 245 -20.99 -4.49 8.02
N GLY A 246 -21.30 -4.36 9.30
CA GLY A 246 -22.08 -5.36 10.06
C GLY A 246 -21.31 -6.64 10.41
N LYS A 247 -20.17 -6.93 9.80
CA LYS A 247 -19.40 -8.17 10.00
C LYS A 247 -18.24 -7.99 10.98
N VAL A 248 -17.57 -6.83 10.95
CA VAL A 248 -16.49 -6.48 11.87
C VAL A 248 -16.68 -5.06 12.40
N TYR A 249 -15.93 -4.72 13.44
CA TYR A 249 -15.78 -3.35 13.93
C TYR A 249 -14.35 -3.14 14.43
N THR A 250 -13.93 -1.88 14.54
CA THR A 250 -12.59 -1.51 14.97
C THR A 250 -12.61 -0.75 16.29
N GLU A 251 -11.54 -0.88 17.06
CA GLU A 251 -11.19 -0.02 18.20
C GLU A 251 -9.94 0.80 17.83
N GLY A 252 -9.63 1.83 18.59
CA GLY A 252 -8.38 2.57 18.42
C GLY A 252 -7.15 1.71 18.77
N ALA A 253 -6.05 1.93 18.08
CA ALA A 253 -4.81 1.19 18.33
C ALA A 253 -4.27 1.42 19.75
N VAL A 254 -4.43 2.63 20.29
CA VAL A 254 -3.98 2.97 21.67
C VAL A 254 -4.79 2.21 22.71
N GLU A 255 -6.13 2.19 22.59
CA GLU A 255 -7.03 1.45 23.48
C GLU A 255 -6.74 -0.04 23.46
N ALA A 256 -6.57 -0.60 22.26
CA ALA A 256 -6.22 -2.02 22.10
C ALA A 256 -4.85 -2.33 22.71
N ALA A 257 -3.85 -1.45 22.55
CA ALA A 257 -2.54 -1.61 23.17
C ALA A 257 -2.61 -1.54 24.68
N GLN A 258 -3.34 -0.58 25.25
CA GLN A 258 -3.57 -0.45 26.71
C GLN A 258 -4.21 -1.70 27.31
N LYS A 259 -5.05 -2.40 26.53
CA LYS A 259 -5.70 -3.65 26.93
C LYS A 259 -4.73 -4.85 26.86
N TYR A 260 -4.06 -5.03 25.72
CA TYR A 260 -3.35 -6.28 25.43
C TYR A 260 -1.85 -6.27 25.79
N VAL A 261 -1.18 -5.13 25.89
CA VAL A 261 0.23 -5.08 26.30
C VAL A 261 0.42 -5.59 27.75
N PRO A 262 -0.40 -5.19 28.73
CA PRO A 262 -0.33 -5.77 30.08
C PRO A 262 -0.61 -7.28 30.09
N GLU A 263 -1.54 -7.77 29.26
CA GLU A 263 -1.84 -9.20 29.12
C GLU A 263 -0.63 -9.98 28.56
N LEU A 264 0.04 -9.44 27.53
CA LEU A 264 1.27 -9.99 26.98
C LEU A 264 2.37 -10.10 28.04
N ARG A 265 2.57 -9.04 28.83
CA ARG A 265 3.55 -9.03 29.92
C ARG A 265 3.19 -10.07 31.00
N ALA A 266 1.92 -10.20 31.33
CA ALA A 266 1.45 -11.22 32.28
C ALA A 266 1.67 -12.67 31.79
N LYS A 267 1.69 -12.89 30.45
CA LYS A 267 2.08 -14.17 29.84
C LYS A 267 3.59 -14.40 29.78
N GLY A 268 4.36 -13.49 30.36
CA GLY A 268 5.80 -13.59 30.49
C GLY A 268 6.62 -12.99 29.34
N ALA A 269 6.01 -12.20 28.44
CA ALA A 269 6.74 -11.48 27.43
C ALA A 269 7.73 -10.50 28.07
N GLN A 270 9.02 -10.71 27.84
CA GLN A 270 10.11 -9.87 28.34
C GLN A 270 10.42 -8.71 27.38
N LEU A 271 10.05 -8.85 26.12
CA LEU A 271 10.13 -7.86 25.05
C LEU A 271 8.79 -7.80 24.35
N VAL A 272 8.30 -6.59 24.04
CA VAL A 272 7.07 -6.37 23.22
C VAL A 272 7.41 -5.53 22.01
N VAL A 273 7.16 -6.10 20.83
CA VAL A 273 7.29 -5.45 19.53
C VAL A 273 5.87 -5.15 19.00
N ALA A 274 5.58 -3.88 18.77
CA ALA A 274 4.32 -3.44 18.18
C ALA A 274 4.46 -3.34 16.65
N LEU A 275 3.57 -4.00 15.92
CA LEU A 275 3.43 -3.89 14.47
C LEU A 275 2.24 -2.95 14.22
N LEU A 276 2.53 -1.70 13.90
CA LEU A 276 1.52 -0.69 13.59
C LEU A 276 1.41 -0.49 12.09
N HIS A 277 0.38 -1.05 11.47
CA HIS A 277 0.03 -0.62 10.11
C HIS A 277 -0.67 0.73 10.17
N GLY A 278 0.13 1.75 10.30
CA GLY A 278 -0.16 3.17 10.48
C GLY A 278 1.14 3.94 10.64
N GLY A 279 1.10 5.24 10.45
CA GLY A 279 2.28 6.10 10.55
C GLY A 279 2.17 7.13 11.67
N LEU A 280 2.68 8.33 11.41
CA LEU A 280 2.82 9.42 12.36
C LEU A 280 1.93 10.60 11.96
N ASP A 281 1.10 11.06 12.89
CA ASP A 281 0.29 12.26 12.80
C ASP A 281 0.42 13.05 14.10
N ALA A 282 0.67 14.37 13.97
CA ALA A 282 0.86 15.29 15.10
C ALA A 282 -0.45 15.86 15.66
N SER A 283 -1.58 15.55 15.05
CA SER A 283 -2.90 16.02 15.51
C SER A 283 -3.29 15.39 16.85
N SER A 284 -4.31 15.98 17.49
CA SER A 284 -4.87 15.43 18.73
C SER A 284 -5.40 14.04 18.50
N TYR A 285 -5.14 13.13 19.44
CA TYR A 285 -5.58 11.75 19.34
C TYR A 285 -7.10 11.61 19.26
N SER A 286 -7.55 10.70 18.40
CA SER A 286 -8.89 10.14 18.44
C SER A 286 -8.82 8.63 18.22
N PRO A 287 -9.80 7.84 18.74
CA PRO A 287 -9.83 6.39 18.50
C PRO A 287 -9.96 5.97 17.03
N THR A 288 -10.36 6.89 16.16
CA THR A 288 -10.45 6.69 14.70
C THR A 288 -9.26 7.23 13.92
N MET A 289 -8.20 7.68 14.63
CA MET A 289 -6.99 8.22 14.01
C MET A 289 -6.34 7.18 13.10
N GLU A 290 -6.02 7.59 11.88
CA GLU A 290 -5.40 6.74 10.85
C GLU A 290 -3.94 6.40 11.18
N ASN A 291 -3.17 7.39 11.69
CA ASN A 291 -1.73 7.30 11.89
C ASN A 291 -1.33 7.58 13.36
N PRO A 292 -1.67 6.70 14.32
CA PRO A 292 -1.56 6.98 15.75
C PRO A 292 -0.17 6.72 16.35
N GLY A 293 0.90 6.55 15.57
CA GLY A 293 2.22 6.11 16.05
C GLY A 293 2.82 6.98 17.16
N LEU A 294 2.63 8.34 17.11
CA LEU A 294 3.05 9.23 18.18
C LEU A 294 2.32 8.99 19.51
N HIS A 295 1.08 8.49 19.46
CA HIS A 295 0.27 8.22 20.65
C HIS A 295 0.52 6.79 21.14
N LEU A 296 0.64 5.83 20.22
CA LEU A 296 0.92 4.42 20.53
C LEU A 296 2.26 4.26 21.24
N SER A 297 3.30 4.99 20.80
CA SER A 297 4.63 4.94 21.42
C SER A 297 4.66 5.39 22.89
N LYS A 298 3.61 6.08 23.38
CA LYS A 298 3.44 6.47 24.78
C LYS A 298 2.81 5.39 25.64
N VAL A 299 2.30 4.30 25.06
CA VAL A 299 1.71 3.20 25.83
C VAL A 299 2.83 2.46 26.56
N PRO A 300 2.76 2.36 27.90
CA PRO A 300 3.78 1.69 28.68
C PRO A 300 3.91 0.21 28.30
N GLY A 301 5.14 -0.30 28.22
CA GLY A 301 5.41 -1.71 27.96
C GLY A 301 5.65 -2.05 26.49
N ILE A 302 5.62 -1.11 25.56
CA ILE A 302 6.10 -1.29 24.19
C ILE A 302 7.60 -0.98 24.17
N ASP A 303 8.42 -1.93 23.66
CA ASP A 303 9.86 -1.82 23.61
C ASP A 303 10.40 -1.43 22.24
N ALA A 304 9.72 -1.83 21.18
CA ALA A 304 10.01 -1.45 19.79
C ALA A 304 8.72 -1.34 18.97
N MET A 305 8.75 -0.53 17.92
CA MET A 305 7.60 -0.33 17.04
C MET A 305 8.04 -0.33 15.58
N VAL A 306 7.38 -1.12 14.74
CA VAL A 306 7.48 -1.01 13.28
C VAL A 306 6.21 -0.36 12.75
N MET A 307 6.34 0.45 11.68
CA MET A 307 5.28 1.30 11.15
C MET A 307 5.16 1.16 9.64
N GLY A 308 4.02 1.57 9.06
CA GLY A 308 3.76 1.49 7.61
C GLY A 308 2.66 2.43 7.16
N HIS A 309 1.89 2.02 6.13
CA HIS A 309 0.71 2.70 5.62
C HIS A 309 0.99 4.02 4.88
N GLN A 310 1.81 4.90 5.42
CA GLN A 310 2.12 6.20 4.80
C GLN A 310 3.15 6.10 3.66
N HIS A 311 3.71 4.92 3.37
CA HIS A 311 4.77 4.69 2.37
C HIS A 311 6.00 5.60 2.54
N SER A 312 6.16 6.16 3.71
CA SER A 312 7.28 7.04 4.07
C SER A 312 8.44 6.24 4.66
N VAL A 313 9.52 6.91 4.99
CA VAL A 313 10.69 6.32 5.63
C VAL A 313 10.88 6.88 7.05
N PHE A 314 11.25 6.01 7.97
CA PHE A 314 11.71 6.40 9.30
C PHE A 314 12.72 5.38 9.82
N PRO A 315 13.89 5.80 10.37
CA PRO A 315 14.36 7.18 10.47
C PRO A 315 14.68 7.78 9.09
N ASP A 316 14.50 9.11 8.95
CA ASP A 316 14.81 9.84 7.74
C ASP A 316 15.95 10.84 8.02
N LEU A 317 17.14 10.55 7.50
CA LEU A 317 18.35 11.37 7.67
C LEU A 317 18.56 12.36 6.53
N SER A 318 17.58 12.57 5.67
CA SER A 318 17.61 13.56 4.59
C SER A 318 17.64 14.99 5.15
N ALA A 319 17.96 15.96 4.30
CA ALA A 319 17.95 17.37 4.67
C ALA A 319 16.53 17.91 4.98
N GLN A 320 15.50 17.20 4.54
CA GLN A 320 14.09 17.53 4.76
C GLN A 320 13.31 16.26 5.17
N PRO A 321 13.47 15.80 6.43
CA PRO A 321 12.79 14.59 6.88
C PRO A 321 11.27 14.76 6.85
N ALA A 322 10.57 13.68 6.50
CA ALA A 322 9.11 13.66 6.45
C ALA A 322 8.47 13.92 7.83
N PHE A 323 9.15 13.51 8.92
CA PHE A 323 8.64 13.61 10.28
C PHE A 323 9.61 14.39 11.17
N THR A 324 9.17 15.54 11.68
CA THR A 324 9.99 16.45 12.51
C THR A 324 9.27 16.92 13.76
N GLN A 325 8.08 16.37 14.04
CA GLN A 325 7.24 16.77 15.17
C GLN A 325 7.85 16.36 16.52
N ALA A 326 7.38 16.98 17.61
CA ALA A 326 7.84 16.68 18.96
C ALA A 326 7.69 15.19 19.30
N GLY A 327 8.74 14.60 19.87
CA GLY A 327 8.84 13.18 20.20
C GLY A 327 9.47 12.34 19.10
N VAL A 328 9.72 12.87 17.90
CA VAL A 328 10.41 12.18 16.80
C VAL A 328 11.91 12.52 16.85
N ASP A 329 12.75 11.50 16.91
CA ASP A 329 14.21 11.64 16.80
C ASP A 329 14.72 10.79 15.63
N ASN A 330 14.91 11.43 14.47
CA ASN A 330 15.42 10.76 13.26
C ASN A 330 16.87 10.30 13.42
N LYS A 331 17.68 10.92 14.28
CA LYS A 331 19.08 10.53 14.46
C LYS A 331 19.19 9.26 15.31
N ALA A 332 18.41 9.16 16.38
CA ALA A 332 18.36 7.99 17.24
C ALA A 332 17.43 6.90 16.66
N GLY A 333 16.54 7.24 15.72
CA GLY A 333 15.51 6.33 15.20
C GLY A 333 14.49 5.97 16.26
N THR A 334 13.99 6.97 17.01
CA THR A 334 13.04 6.72 18.11
C THR A 334 11.83 7.63 18.02
N ILE A 335 10.70 7.12 18.52
CA ILE A 335 9.46 7.87 18.73
C ILE A 335 9.16 7.87 20.23
N ASN A 336 9.18 9.06 20.87
CA ASN A 336 9.09 9.21 22.33
C ASN A 336 10.07 8.27 23.09
N GLY A 337 11.28 8.07 22.55
CA GLY A 337 12.30 7.19 23.09
C GLY A 337 12.09 5.69 22.84
N VAL A 338 11.06 5.29 22.11
CA VAL A 338 10.85 3.91 21.66
C VAL A 338 11.56 3.71 20.31
N PRO A 339 12.50 2.77 20.18
CA PRO A 339 13.11 2.42 18.89
C PRO A 339 12.03 2.07 17.86
N ALA A 340 12.08 2.70 16.69
CA ALA A 340 11.05 2.55 15.68
C ALA A 340 11.63 2.57 14.27
N VAL A 341 10.90 1.97 13.30
CA VAL A 341 11.27 1.99 11.88
C VAL A 341 10.02 2.02 11.00
N MET A 342 10.12 2.59 9.80
CA MET A 342 9.15 2.52 8.71
C MET A 342 9.90 2.34 7.39
N ALA A 343 9.73 1.20 6.73
CA ALA A 343 10.57 0.77 5.62
C ALA A 343 10.02 1.12 4.23
N SER A 344 9.35 2.28 4.08
CA SER A 344 8.77 2.71 2.80
C SER A 344 7.69 1.73 2.30
N SER A 345 7.74 1.32 1.05
CA SER A 345 6.77 0.42 0.41
C SER A 345 7.41 -0.39 -0.71
N TRP A 346 6.71 -1.44 -1.19
CA TRP A 346 7.03 -2.24 -2.38
C TRP A 346 8.40 -2.95 -2.33
N GLY A 347 8.90 -3.16 -1.11
CA GLY A 347 10.23 -3.75 -0.92
C GLY A 347 11.38 -2.83 -1.32
N LYS A 348 11.22 -1.51 -1.20
CA LYS A 348 12.28 -0.52 -1.48
C LYS A 348 13.36 -0.48 -0.39
N ALA A 349 13.00 -0.90 0.81
CA ALA A 349 13.92 -0.94 1.95
C ALA A 349 13.59 -2.11 2.89
N LEU A 350 14.57 -2.47 3.70
CA LEU A 350 14.44 -3.30 4.89
C LEU A 350 14.60 -2.40 6.11
N GLY A 351 13.62 -2.41 7.02
CA GLY A 351 13.74 -1.78 8.33
C GLY A 351 14.56 -2.65 9.28
N VAL A 352 15.45 -2.06 10.06
CA VAL A 352 16.27 -2.77 11.04
C VAL A 352 16.29 -2.02 12.35
N ILE A 353 15.76 -2.62 13.42
CA ILE A 353 15.90 -2.11 14.79
C ILE A 353 16.88 -3.03 15.54
N GLN A 354 18.03 -2.52 15.90
CA GLN A 354 19.03 -3.21 16.70
C GLN A 354 18.75 -2.96 18.18
N LEU A 355 18.04 -3.87 18.83
CA LEU A 355 17.72 -3.76 20.27
C LEU A 355 18.91 -4.24 21.11
N ALA A 356 19.44 -3.35 21.90
CA ALA A 356 20.42 -3.68 22.91
C ALA A 356 19.73 -4.28 24.14
N LEU A 357 20.03 -5.53 24.46
CA LEU A 357 19.40 -6.29 25.54
C LEU A 357 20.36 -6.55 26.68
N LYS A 358 19.85 -6.43 27.92
CA LYS A 358 20.57 -6.74 29.17
C LYS A 358 19.83 -7.82 29.93
N TRP A 359 20.55 -8.88 30.29
CA TRP A 359 20.10 -9.95 31.16
C TRP A 359 20.65 -9.73 32.59
N ASP A 360 19.78 -9.66 33.57
CA ASP A 360 20.14 -9.42 34.98
C ASP A 360 20.33 -10.69 35.79
N GLY A 361 20.26 -11.85 35.14
CA GLY A 361 20.26 -13.16 35.78
C GLY A 361 18.89 -13.82 35.86
N LYS A 362 17.81 -13.08 35.59
CA LYS A 362 16.42 -13.58 35.65
C LYS A 362 15.59 -13.16 34.45
N ALA A 363 15.76 -11.94 33.97
CA ALA A 363 14.94 -11.36 32.91
C ALA A 363 15.76 -10.50 31.97
N TRP A 364 15.28 -10.40 30.73
CA TRP A 364 15.77 -9.45 29.74
C TRP A 364 15.13 -8.08 29.93
N SER A 365 15.89 -7.04 29.72
CA SER A 365 15.44 -5.66 29.60
C SER A 365 16.06 -5.01 28.37
N VAL A 366 15.36 -4.00 27.80
CA VAL A 366 15.84 -3.24 26.63
C VAL A 366 16.55 -1.99 27.10
N ASP A 367 17.80 -1.81 26.67
CA ASP A 367 18.50 -0.53 26.76
C ASP A 367 18.14 0.31 25.53
N LYS A 368 17.06 1.09 25.65
CA LYS A 368 16.57 1.92 24.56
C LYS A 368 17.58 2.97 24.09
N ALA A 369 18.42 3.48 24.99
CA ALA A 369 19.44 4.48 24.67
C ALA A 369 20.61 3.89 23.86
N ALA A 370 20.92 2.62 24.04
CA ALA A 370 21.93 1.90 23.27
C ALA A 370 21.36 1.24 22.00
N SER A 371 20.04 1.19 21.85
CA SER A 371 19.36 0.63 20.67
C SER A 371 19.43 1.62 19.50
N LYS A 372 19.38 1.08 18.26
CA LYS A 372 19.50 1.85 17.02
C LYS A 372 18.46 1.39 16.01
N SER A 373 17.96 2.33 15.21
CA SER A 373 17.11 2.01 14.05
C SER A 373 17.75 2.53 12.77
N GLU A 374 17.69 1.76 11.71
CA GLU A 374 18.23 2.11 10.40
C GLU A 374 17.37 1.55 9.28
N LEU A 375 17.54 2.11 8.08
CA LEU A 375 16.97 1.60 6.85
C LEU A 375 18.07 1.08 5.94
N ARG A 376 17.84 -0.08 5.34
CA ARG A 376 18.69 -0.67 4.31
C ARG A 376 17.96 -0.61 2.98
N ASN A 377 18.33 0.34 2.13
CA ASN A 377 17.68 0.56 0.85
C ASN A 377 18.19 -0.43 -0.19
N ILE A 378 17.30 -0.89 -1.09
CA ILE A 378 17.69 -1.71 -2.25
C ILE A 378 18.38 -0.90 -3.34
N GLN A 379 18.22 0.44 -3.31
CA GLN A 379 18.87 1.39 -4.21
C GLN A 379 19.74 2.35 -3.41
N THR A 380 20.99 2.49 -3.81
CA THR A 380 21.95 3.45 -3.26
C THR A 380 22.64 4.20 -4.40
N LYS A 381 23.51 5.15 -4.07
CA LYS A 381 24.36 5.82 -5.05
C LYS A 381 25.81 5.43 -4.79
N ASP A 382 26.57 5.21 -5.87
CA ASP A 382 28.00 5.05 -5.80
C ASP A 382 28.73 6.40 -5.63
N ALA A 383 30.06 6.36 -5.58
CA ALA A 383 30.89 7.56 -5.45
C ALA A 383 30.77 8.53 -6.63
N ALA A 384 30.32 8.07 -7.79
CA ALA A 384 30.08 8.88 -8.98
C ALA A 384 28.64 9.41 -9.05
N GLY A 385 27.78 9.06 -8.06
CA GLY A 385 26.38 9.46 -8.02
C GLY A 385 25.44 8.57 -8.85
N ALA A 386 25.95 7.50 -9.47
CA ALA A 386 25.13 6.55 -10.22
C ALA A 386 24.34 5.62 -9.29
N ASN A 387 23.14 5.23 -9.72
CA ASN A 387 22.30 4.31 -8.95
C ASN A 387 22.88 2.90 -8.96
N VAL A 388 23.04 2.33 -7.77
CA VAL A 388 23.42 0.93 -7.54
C VAL A 388 22.25 0.20 -6.88
N PHE A 389 21.92 -0.98 -7.40
CA PHE A 389 20.81 -1.77 -6.93
C PHE A 389 21.30 -3.07 -6.28
N VAL A 390 20.69 -3.44 -5.17
CA VAL A 390 20.88 -4.76 -4.55
C VAL A 390 20.43 -5.83 -5.55
N ALA A 391 21.21 -6.88 -5.70
CA ALA A 391 20.83 -8.02 -6.55
C ALA A 391 19.59 -8.73 -6.02
N ALA A 392 18.73 -9.21 -6.93
CA ALA A 392 17.61 -10.07 -6.54
C ALA A 392 18.10 -11.38 -5.92
N ASP A 393 17.41 -11.88 -4.89
CA ASP A 393 17.67 -13.19 -4.32
C ASP A 393 17.30 -14.28 -5.35
N PRO A 394 18.26 -15.10 -5.79
CA PRO A 394 18.02 -16.09 -6.83
C PRO A 394 17.03 -17.19 -6.42
N ALA A 395 16.72 -17.33 -5.13
CA ALA A 395 15.76 -18.30 -4.65
C ALA A 395 14.30 -17.89 -4.85
N VAL A 396 14.01 -16.58 -5.04
CA VAL A 396 12.63 -16.09 -5.13
C VAL A 396 12.02 -16.35 -6.51
N ALA A 397 12.70 -15.97 -7.58
CA ALA A 397 12.16 -16.05 -8.94
C ALA A 397 11.65 -17.45 -9.33
N PRO A 398 12.38 -18.55 -9.09
CA PRO A 398 11.91 -19.89 -9.45
C PRO A 398 10.63 -20.32 -8.73
N LEU A 399 10.37 -19.77 -7.52
CA LEU A 399 9.18 -20.11 -6.74
C LEU A 399 7.89 -19.60 -7.37
N ILE A 400 7.97 -18.52 -8.16
CA ILE A 400 6.80 -17.74 -8.59
C ILE A 400 6.71 -17.59 -10.12
N GLU A 401 7.62 -18.19 -10.87
CA GLU A 401 7.75 -17.94 -12.32
C GLU A 401 6.46 -18.26 -13.09
N SER A 402 5.77 -19.35 -12.77
CA SER A 402 4.54 -19.71 -13.47
C SER A 402 3.42 -18.68 -13.25
N GLN A 403 3.27 -18.15 -12.05
CA GLN A 403 2.27 -17.15 -11.72
C GLN A 403 2.65 -15.78 -12.33
N HIS A 404 3.93 -15.44 -12.32
CA HIS A 404 4.46 -14.26 -12.99
C HIS A 404 4.12 -14.26 -14.48
N GLN A 405 4.38 -15.35 -15.19
CA GLN A 405 4.04 -15.49 -16.60
C GLN A 405 2.53 -15.49 -16.85
N ALA A 406 1.75 -16.12 -15.97
CA ALA A 406 0.29 -16.08 -16.06
C ALA A 406 -0.26 -14.66 -15.94
N ALA A 407 0.27 -13.86 -15.00
CA ALA A 407 -0.11 -12.46 -14.85
C ALA A 407 0.30 -11.61 -16.08
N ILE A 408 1.49 -11.83 -16.65
CA ILE A 408 1.92 -11.16 -17.89
C ILE A 408 0.96 -11.49 -19.03
N ASN A 409 0.59 -12.77 -19.19
CA ASN A 409 -0.35 -13.17 -20.23
C ASN A 409 -1.74 -12.57 -20.01
N TYR A 410 -2.20 -12.50 -18.77
CA TYR A 410 -3.47 -11.89 -18.42
C TYR A 410 -3.48 -10.39 -18.78
N VAL A 411 -2.49 -9.62 -18.38
CA VAL A 411 -2.49 -8.18 -18.66
C VAL A 411 -2.33 -7.85 -20.16
N LYS A 412 -1.82 -8.78 -20.96
CA LYS A 412 -1.75 -8.67 -22.42
C LYS A 412 -3.05 -8.98 -23.15
N THR A 413 -4.11 -9.40 -22.45
CA THR A 413 -5.39 -9.70 -23.07
C THR A 413 -5.95 -8.46 -23.78
N PRO A 414 -6.22 -8.52 -25.10
CA PRO A 414 -6.76 -7.39 -25.86
C PRO A 414 -8.16 -6.99 -25.37
N ILE A 415 -8.43 -5.68 -25.31
CA ILE A 415 -9.72 -5.11 -24.89
C ILE A 415 -10.30 -4.11 -25.90
N GLY A 416 -9.49 -3.55 -26.80
CA GLY A 416 -9.92 -2.56 -27.79
C GLY A 416 -8.77 -2.00 -28.61
N ASN A 417 -8.98 -0.81 -29.18
CA ASN A 417 -8.00 -0.08 -29.99
C ASN A 417 -8.17 1.43 -29.82
N THR A 418 -7.08 2.20 -29.88
CA THR A 418 -7.13 3.67 -29.84
C THR A 418 -6.44 4.29 -31.05
N ASP A 419 -6.99 5.37 -31.60
CA ASP A 419 -6.41 6.13 -32.72
C ASP A 419 -5.43 7.22 -32.27
N PHE A 420 -5.26 7.43 -30.95
CA PHE A 420 -4.37 8.46 -30.41
C PHE A 420 -3.56 7.99 -29.20
N ARG A 421 -2.49 8.68 -28.92
CA ARG A 421 -1.68 8.48 -27.71
C ARG A 421 -2.40 9.06 -26.50
N MET A 422 -2.78 8.23 -25.52
CA MET A 422 -3.39 8.65 -24.26
C MET A 422 -2.31 8.85 -23.21
N SER A 423 -2.07 10.09 -22.80
CA SER A 423 -1.00 10.37 -21.84
C SER A 423 -1.37 11.46 -20.84
N THR A 424 -0.64 11.49 -19.71
CA THR A 424 -0.70 12.54 -18.70
C THR A 424 0.41 13.58 -18.81
N LEU A 425 1.24 13.51 -19.87
CA LEU A 425 2.40 14.39 -20.08
C LEU A 425 2.04 15.88 -20.02
N PHE A 426 0.86 16.25 -20.49
CA PHE A 426 0.38 17.64 -20.50
C PHE A 426 -1.00 17.79 -19.83
N ALA A 427 -1.38 16.84 -18.97
CA ALA A 427 -2.66 16.91 -18.26
C ALA A 427 -2.77 18.16 -17.37
N ASP A 428 -1.66 18.57 -16.75
CA ASP A 428 -1.59 19.79 -15.93
C ASP A 428 -1.73 21.11 -16.72
N VAL A 429 -1.70 21.05 -18.05
CA VAL A 429 -1.81 22.24 -18.90
C VAL A 429 -2.91 22.13 -19.96
N GLY A 430 -3.86 21.20 -19.76
CA GLY A 430 -5.11 21.15 -20.54
C GLY A 430 -5.26 20.00 -21.52
N ASP A 431 -4.36 18.97 -21.54
CA ASP A 431 -4.59 17.75 -22.31
C ASP A 431 -5.39 16.71 -21.48
N PRO A 432 -6.67 16.46 -21.81
CA PRO A 432 -7.47 15.47 -21.09
C PRO A 432 -7.23 14.03 -21.57
N GLY A 433 -6.28 13.81 -22.48
CA GLY A 433 -6.17 12.59 -23.28
C GLY A 433 -6.19 11.27 -22.52
N ALA A 434 -5.59 11.19 -21.31
CA ALA A 434 -5.65 10.00 -20.48
C ALA A 434 -6.77 10.03 -19.43
N ILE A 435 -7.33 11.22 -19.12
CA ILE A 435 -8.29 11.39 -18.01
C ILE A 435 -9.73 11.28 -18.51
N GLN A 436 -10.01 11.72 -19.74
CA GLN A 436 -11.37 11.76 -20.25
C GLN A 436 -12.02 10.38 -20.32
N ILE A 437 -11.30 9.37 -20.80
CA ILE A 437 -11.83 8.00 -20.89
C ILE A 437 -12.14 7.41 -19.50
N VAL A 438 -11.32 7.74 -18.49
CA VAL A 438 -11.56 7.35 -17.09
C VAL A 438 -12.86 7.97 -16.58
N ASN A 439 -13.02 9.28 -16.77
CA ASN A 439 -14.24 10.00 -16.37
C ASN A 439 -15.48 9.48 -17.09
N GLN A 440 -15.40 9.21 -18.39
CA GLN A 440 -16.51 8.64 -19.17
C GLN A 440 -16.89 7.24 -18.67
N ALA A 441 -15.92 6.40 -18.36
CA ALA A 441 -16.16 5.07 -17.83
C ALA A 441 -16.87 5.11 -16.48
N GLN A 442 -16.38 5.93 -15.54
CA GLN A 442 -16.97 6.12 -14.22
C GLN A 442 -18.38 6.71 -14.33
N GLN A 443 -18.56 7.77 -15.15
CA GLN A 443 -19.85 8.42 -15.35
C GLN A 443 -20.89 7.46 -15.91
N ALA A 444 -20.55 6.71 -16.98
CA ALA A 444 -21.45 5.75 -17.59
C ALA A 444 -21.86 4.64 -16.63
N TYR A 445 -20.90 4.15 -15.83
CA TYR A 445 -21.13 3.10 -14.87
C TYR A 445 -22.06 3.56 -13.73
N VAL A 446 -21.78 4.73 -13.13
CA VAL A 446 -22.59 5.30 -12.05
C VAL A 446 -24.00 5.67 -12.55
N ALA A 447 -24.11 6.28 -13.73
CA ALA A 447 -25.40 6.64 -14.32
C ALA A 447 -26.29 5.41 -14.54
N ALA A 448 -25.73 4.33 -15.08
CA ALA A 448 -26.46 3.08 -15.29
C ALA A 448 -26.96 2.48 -13.97
N TYR A 449 -26.12 2.48 -12.94
CA TYR A 449 -26.51 1.96 -11.62
C TYR A 449 -27.62 2.80 -10.97
N ILE A 450 -27.48 4.12 -10.97
CA ILE A 450 -28.46 5.04 -10.40
C ILE A 450 -29.82 4.86 -11.08
N HIS A 451 -29.84 4.82 -12.40
CA HIS A 451 -31.06 4.64 -13.16
C HIS A 451 -31.78 3.32 -12.80
N ALA A 452 -31.04 2.25 -12.60
CA ALA A 452 -31.59 0.94 -12.32
C ALA A 452 -31.96 0.72 -10.83
N ASN A 453 -31.23 1.31 -9.89
CA ASN A 453 -31.29 0.92 -8.47
C ASN A 453 -31.59 2.06 -7.49
N LEU A 454 -31.43 3.33 -7.90
CA LEU A 454 -31.58 4.50 -7.05
C LEU A 454 -32.51 5.56 -7.70
N PRO A 455 -33.81 5.24 -7.91
CA PRO A 455 -34.74 6.09 -8.66
C PRO A 455 -34.89 7.50 -8.06
N GLN A 456 -34.65 7.66 -6.75
CA GLN A 456 -34.69 8.96 -6.06
C GLN A 456 -33.59 9.94 -6.55
N TYR A 457 -32.54 9.46 -7.21
CA TYR A 457 -31.46 10.27 -7.79
C TYR A 457 -31.42 10.24 -9.31
N ALA A 458 -32.32 9.50 -9.97
CA ALA A 458 -32.32 9.30 -11.43
C ALA A 458 -32.48 10.58 -12.26
N GLN A 459 -33.01 11.64 -11.67
CA GLN A 459 -33.18 12.94 -12.33
C GLN A 459 -32.00 13.90 -12.13
N LEU A 460 -31.05 13.55 -11.25
CA LEU A 460 -29.88 14.38 -11.04
C LEU A 460 -28.83 14.15 -12.14
N PRO A 461 -28.17 15.23 -12.60
CA PRO A 461 -27.07 15.09 -13.54
C PRO A 461 -25.94 14.27 -12.91
N VAL A 462 -25.46 13.26 -13.65
CA VAL A 462 -24.28 12.47 -13.24
C VAL A 462 -23.06 13.03 -13.97
N LEU A 463 -22.08 13.48 -13.23
CA LEU A 463 -20.78 13.95 -13.72
C LEU A 463 -19.67 13.05 -13.17
N SER A 464 -18.44 13.24 -13.62
CA SER A 464 -17.28 12.49 -13.09
C SER A 464 -16.06 13.37 -12.97
N VAL A 465 -15.29 13.15 -11.91
CA VAL A 465 -13.96 13.74 -11.71
C VAL A 465 -12.90 12.67 -11.55
N SER A 466 -11.73 12.93 -12.10
CA SER A 466 -10.53 12.15 -11.93
C SER A 466 -9.29 13.03 -12.05
N ALA A 467 -8.15 12.54 -11.58
CA ALA A 467 -6.88 13.25 -11.60
C ALA A 467 -5.81 12.45 -12.36
N PRO A 468 -4.73 13.10 -12.86
CA PRO A 468 -3.58 12.41 -13.42
C PRO A 468 -2.77 11.78 -12.29
N PHE A 469 -2.92 10.45 -12.08
CA PHE A 469 -2.22 9.73 -11.01
C PHE A 469 -0.70 9.71 -11.17
N LYS A 470 -0.23 9.69 -12.41
CA LYS A 470 1.17 9.85 -12.79
C LYS A 470 1.32 11.17 -13.54
N SER A 471 2.06 12.12 -12.99
CA SER A 471 2.22 13.47 -13.55
C SER A 471 3.64 14.02 -13.35
N GLY A 472 4.65 13.15 -13.38
CA GLY A 472 6.05 13.52 -13.33
C GLY A 472 6.60 13.80 -11.92
N PHE A 473 5.86 13.52 -10.85
CA PHE A 473 6.33 13.74 -9.48
C PHE A 473 7.62 12.95 -9.17
N GLN A 474 7.74 11.73 -9.69
CA GLN A 474 8.92 10.88 -9.55
C GLN A 474 9.90 11.01 -10.75
N GLY A 475 9.66 11.91 -11.69
CA GLY A 475 10.50 12.17 -12.86
C GLY A 475 9.91 11.71 -14.20
N GLY A 476 10.71 11.72 -15.25
CA GLY A 476 10.27 11.53 -16.64
C GLY A 476 9.62 10.18 -16.95
N LYS A 477 9.77 9.17 -16.09
CA LYS A 477 9.09 7.87 -16.23
C LYS A 477 7.75 7.80 -15.47
N ASP A 478 7.40 8.84 -14.71
CA ASP A 478 6.20 8.90 -13.89
C ASP A 478 5.05 9.60 -14.63
N PHE A 479 4.74 9.12 -15.83
CA PHE A 479 3.58 9.53 -16.63
C PHE A 479 2.83 8.29 -17.10
N THR A 480 1.49 8.39 -17.17
CA THR A 480 0.69 7.47 -17.98
C THR A 480 0.98 7.76 -19.42
N ASP A 481 1.25 6.72 -20.21
CA ASP A 481 1.64 6.87 -21.60
C ASP A 481 1.28 5.63 -22.43
N VAL A 482 0.07 5.64 -22.97
CA VAL A 482 -0.50 4.57 -23.80
C VAL A 482 -0.41 4.99 -25.27
N ALA A 483 0.38 4.28 -26.05
CA ALA A 483 0.54 4.54 -27.49
C ALA A 483 -0.75 4.30 -28.26
N ALA A 484 -0.91 4.96 -29.41
CA ALA A 484 -1.96 4.64 -30.37
C ALA A 484 -1.80 3.20 -30.88
N GLY A 485 -2.91 2.50 -31.08
CA GLY A 485 -2.95 1.11 -31.53
C GLY A 485 -3.78 0.21 -30.63
N PRO A 486 -3.49 -1.12 -30.60
CA PRO A 486 -4.21 -2.09 -29.77
C PRO A 486 -4.15 -1.75 -28.29
N LEU A 487 -5.29 -1.86 -27.61
CA LEU A 487 -5.41 -1.71 -26.17
C LEU A 487 -5.55 -3.08 -25.53
N ALA A 488 -4.79 -3.32 -24.48
CA ALA A 488 -4.89 -4.49 -23.61
C ALA A 488 -5.17 -4.07 -22.16
N ILE A 489 -5.39 -5.02 -21.27
CA ILE A 489 -5.68 -4.78 -19.86
C ILE A 489 -4.60 -3.89 -19.21
N TYR A 490 -3.31 -4.14 -19.51
CA TYR A 490 -2.20 -3.34 -18.94
C TYR A 490 -2.30 -1.85 -19.31
N ASN A 491 -2.85 -1.51 -20.47
CA ASN A 491 -3.05 -0.11 -20.87
C ASN A 491 -4.13 0.57 -20.02
N ALA A 492 -5.27 -0.11 -19.79
CA ALA A 492 -6.32 0.41 -18.91
C ALA A 492 -5.85 0.56 -17.46
N ALA A 493 -5.00 -0.36 -17.01
CA ALA A 493 -4.40 -0.28 -15.68
C ALA A 493 -3.35 0.86 -15.57
N ASP A 494 -2.67 1.24 -16.66
CA ASP A 494 -1.82 2.43 -16.68
C ASP A 494 -2.64 3.73 -16.65
N LEU A 495 -3.85 3.72 -17.22
CA LEU A 495 -4.80 4.84 -17.14
C LEU A 495 -5.35 5.03 -15.73
N TYR A 496 -5.55 3.94 -14.97
CA TYR A 496 -6.03 3.97 -13.59
C TYR A 496 -5.18 3.07 -12.68
N LEU A 497 -4.15 3.66 -12.07
CA LEU A 497 -3.08 2.94 -11.36
C LEU A 497 -3.57 2.26 -10.07
N TYR A 498 -4.42 2.94 -9.28
CA TYR A 498 -4.79 2.49 -7.95
C TYR A 498 -5.99 1.54 -7.96
N PRO A 499 -6.07 0.59 -7.02
CA PRO A 499 -7.19 -0.36 -6.91
C PRO A 499 -8.43 0.25 -6.22
N ASN A 500 -8.60 1.56 -6.35
CA ASN A 500 -9.75 2.26 -5.82
C ASN A 500 -11.05 1.74 -6.42
N THR A 501 -12.13 1.74 -5.65
CA THR A 501 -13.47 1.41 -6.13
C THR A 501 -14.26 2.67 -6.49
N VAL A 502 -15.24 2.52 -7.41
CA VAL A 502 -16.08 3.64 -7.84
C VAL A 502 -17.07 4.02 -6.74
N TYR A 503 -17.14 5.30 -6.41
CA TYR A 503 -18.13 5.86 -5.50
C TYR A 503 -18.95 6.94 -6.21
N ALA A 504 -20.21 7.05 -5.80
CA ALA A 504 -21.11 8.14 -6.22
C ALA A 504 -21.40 9.03 -5.00
N VAL A 505 -21.09 10.31 -5.11
CA VAL A 505 -21.35 11.31 -4.07
C VAL A 505 -22.35 12.36 -4.54
N LYS A 506 -23.24 12.79 -3.65
CA LYS A 506 -24.21 13.86 -3.94
C LYS A 506 -23.68 15.19 -3.41
N VAL A 507 -23.52 16.16 -4.32
CA VAL A 507 -23.01 17.49 -4.04
C VAL A 507 -23.86 18.54 -4.74
N ASN A 508 -23.66 19.83 -4.45
CA ASN A 508 -24.31 20.92 -5.17
C ASN A 508 -23.29 21.75 -5.97
N GLY A 509 -23.78 22.76 -6.73
CA GLY A 509 -22.92 23.59 -7.56
C GLY A 509 -21.91 24.41 -6.78
N ALA A 510 -22.20 24.80 -5.53
CA ALA A 510 -21.24 25.46 -4.66
C ALA A 510 -20.10 24.49 -4.26
N ASP A 511 -20.45 23.26 -3.88
CA ASP A 511 -19.47 22.21 -3.58
C ASP A 511 -18.54 21.93 -4.77
N ILE A 512 -19.08 21.90 -6.01
CA ILE A 512 -18.28 21.70 -7.24
C ILE A 512 -17.27 22.84 -7.38
N LYS A 513 -17.67 24.09 -7.17
CA LYS A 513 -16.77 25.23 -7.24
C LYS A 513 -15.64 25.12 -6.21
N ASP A 514 -15.98 24.83 -4.95
CA ASP A 514 -15.02 24.68 -3.86
C ASP A 514 -14.06 23.51 -4.11
N TRP A 515 -14.54 22.41 -4.67
CA TRP A 515 -13.72 21.26 -5.07
C TRP A 515 -12.68 21.67 -6.13
N LEU A 516 -13.12 22.39 -7.16
CA LEU A 516 -12.21 22.87 -8.21
C LEU A 516 -11.20 23.90 -7.68
N GLU A 517 -11.62 24.80 -6.77
CA GLU A 517 -10.70 25.74 -6.10
C GLU A 517 -9.62 24.99 -5.30
N ALA A 518 -9.99 23.90 -4.61
CA ALA A 518 -9.05 23.09 -3.88
C ALA A 518 -8.10 22.32 -4.83
N ALA A 519 -8.61 21.80 -5.95
CA ALA A 519 -7.79 21.15 -6.98
C ALA A 519 -6.80 22.12 -7.63
N ALA A 520 -7.19 23.39 -7.80
CA ALA A 520 -6.33 24.43 -8.37
C ALA A 520 -5.13 24.82 -7.50
N LYS A 521 -4.96 24.25 -6.28
CA LYS A 521 -3.70 24.29 -5.50
C LYS A 521 -2.53 23.67 -6.25
N ARG A 522 -2.82 22.88 -7.31
CA ARG A 522 -1.82 22.33 -8.22
C ARG A 522 -0.90 23.39 -8.80
N PHE A 523 -1.35 24.63 -8.92
CA PHE A 523 -0.59 25.70 -9.54
C PHE A 523 -0.03 26.69 -8.53
N ASN A 524 1.14 27.25 -8.84
CA ASN A 524 1.66 28.42 -8.16
C ASN A 524 0.88 29.67 -8.58
N GLN A 525 0.91 30.70 -7.78
CA GLN A 525 0.41 32.02 -8.18
C GLN A 525 1.42 32.67 -9.12
N ILE A 526 0.95 33.15 -10.28
CA ILE A 526 1.77 33.81 -11.30
C ILE A 526 1.58 35.33 -11.17
N ASP A 527 2.68 36.05 -11.07
CA ASP A 527 2.72 37.51 -11.13
C ASP A 527 2.93 37.94 -12.60
N PRO A 528 1.96 38.54 -13.27
CA PRO A 528 2.10 38.95 -14.65
C PRO A 528 3.19 39.99 -14.89
N ALA A 529 3.54 40.80 -13.87
CA ALA A 529 4.55 41.85 -14.00
C ALA A 529 5.99 41.36 -13.78
N LYS A 530 6.16 40.16 -13.26
CA LYS A 530 7.48 39.59 -12.96
C LYS A 530 8.22 39.23 -14.26
N ALA A 531 9.37 39.89 -14.50
CA ALA A 531 10.18 39.67 -15.70
C ALA A 531 10.99 38.36 -15.72
N GLY A 532 11.15 37.70 -14.57
CA GLY A 532 11.89 36.44 -14.47
C GLY A 532 11.00 35.22 -14.68
N GLU A 533 11.65 34.07 -14.83
CA GLU A 533 11.02 32.74 -14.92
C GLU A 533 10.14 32.44 -13.69
N GLN A 534 8.97 31.87 -13.90
CA GLN A 534 8.02 31.46 -12.86
C GLN A 534 7.55 30.04 -13.06
N ALA A 535 7.74 29.19 -12.05
CA ALA A 535 7.25 27.80 -12.08
C ALA A 535 5.71 27.78 -11.98
N LEU A 536 5.06 27.14 -12.95
CA LEU A 536 3.60 26.98 -12.96
C LEU A 536 3.11 25.97 -11.92
N ILE A 537 3.78 24.81 -11.85
CA ILE A 537 3.34 23.68 -11.04
C ILE A 537 3.88 23.82 -9.60
N SER A 538 2.98 23.67 -8.62
CA SER A 538 3.32 23.68 -7.20
C SER A 538 3.75 22.26 -6.73
N THR A 539 4.09 22.15 -5.44
CA THR A 539 4.36 20.86 -4.80
C THR A 539 3.09 20.04 -4.50
N PHE A 540 1.89 20.60 -4.74
CA PHE A 540 0.63 19.88 -4.57
C PHE A 540 0.57 18.70 -5.55
N PRO A 541 0.32 17.45 -5.08
CA PRO A 541 0.42 16.27 -5.93
C PRO A 541 -0.57 16.26 -7.09
N GLY A 542 -0.13 15.78 -8.28
CA GLY A 542 -0.98 15.70 -9.46
C GLY A 542 -2.21 14.81 -9.27
N TYR A 543 -2.11 13.73 -8.48
CA TYR A 543 -3.25 12.87 -8.14
C TYR A 543 -4.34 13.57 -7.31
N ASN A 544 -4.10 14.80 -6.90
CA ASN A 544 -5.10 15.69 -6.27
C ASN A 544 -5.61 16.78 -7.22
N PHE A 545 -5.14 16.83 -8.46
CA PHE A 545 -5.67 17.76 -9.46
C PHE A 545 -6.90 17.16 -10.15
N ASP A 546 -8.00 17.05 -9.41
CA ASP A 546 -9.28 16.57 -9.92
C ASP A 546 -9.83 17.51 -10.99
N MET A 547 -10.27 16.96 -12.12
CA MET A 547 -10.83 17.72 -13.22
C MET A 547 -12.05 17.04 -13.83
N PHE A 548 -12.98 17.83 -14.29
CA PHE A 548 -14.03 17.41 -15.22
C PHE A 548 -13.47 17.36 -16.63
N THR A 549 -13.93 16.40 -17.43
CA THR A 549 -13.53 16.22 -18.83
C THR A 549 -14.76 16.04 -19.73
N THR A 550 -15.79 16.82 -19.46
CA THR A 550 -17.05 16.84 -20.25
C THR A 550 -17.30 18.24 -20.80
N ALA A 551 -17.86 18.34 -22.00
CA ALA A 551 -18.24 19.61 -22.59
C ALA A 551 -19.36 20.32 -21.79
N ASP A 552 -20.11 19.59 -20.96
CA ASP A 552 -21.19 20.13 -20.15
C ASP A 552 -20.69 21.03 -19.00
N VAL A 553 -19.47 20.81 -18.51
CA VAL A 553 -18.85 21.64 -17.46
C VAL A 553 -17.69 22.41 -18.07
N GLN A 554 -17.73 23.73 -17.95
CA GLN A 554 -16.67 24.61 -18.45
C GLN A 554 -16.28 25.63 -17.38
N TYR A 555 -14.96 25.86 -17.24
CA TYR A 555 -14.41 26.84 -16.31
C TYR A 555 -13.02 27.30 -16.75
N GLU A 556 -12.57 28.40 -16.16
CA GLU A 556 -11.21 28.90 -16.30
C GLU A 556 -10.49 28.85 -14.97
N ILE A 557 -9.18 28.63 -15.01
CA ILE A 557 -8.28 28.68 -13.84
C ILE A 557 -7.42 29.94 -13.96
N ASP A 558 -7.72 30.94 -13.16
CA ASP A 558 -6.94 32.19 -13.09
C ASP A 558 -5.75 32.02 -12.11
N VAL A 559 -4.62 31.63 -12.65
CA VAL A 559 -3.40 31.43 -11.85
C VAL A 559 -2.77 32.72 -11.33
N THR A 560 -3.28 33.90 -11.73
CA THR A 560 -2.84 35.17 -11.12
C THR A 560 -3.46 35.43 -9.76
N GLN A 561 -4.54 34.73 -9.45
CA GLN A 561 -5.28 34.87 -8.21
C GLN A 561 -4.73 33.94 -7.10
N PRO A 562 -4.94 34.32 -5.83
CA PRO A 562 -4.64 33.41 -4.71
C PRO A 562 -5.55 32.17 -4.76
N VAL A 563 -5.11 31.10 -4.11
CA VAL A 563 -5.91 29.88 -3.89
C VAL A 563 -7.24 30.25 -3.23
N GLY A 564 -8.34 29.67 -3.71
CA GLY A 564 -9.72 29.96 -3.27
C GLY A 564 -10.42 31.04 -4.08
N SER A 565 -9.74 31.63 -5.09
CA SER A 565 -10.30 32.67 -5.96
C SER A 565 -9.94 32.49 -7.44
N ARG A 566 -9.55 31.26 -7.82
CA ARG A 566 -8.99 30.91 -9.14
C ARG A 566 -10.03 30.49 -10.16
N ILE A 567 -11.13 29.89 -9.72
CA ILE A 567 -12.15 29.35 -10.64
C ILE A 567 -13.05 30.48 -11.14
N LYS A 568 -13.02 30.69 -12.46
CA LYS A 568 -13.77 31.72 -13.17
C LYS A 568 -14.71 31.07 -14.19
N GLY A 569 -15.81 31.76 -14.49
CA GLY A 569 -16.73 31.38 -15.59
C GLY A 569 -17.27 29.95 -15.48
N LEU A 570 -17.45 29.41 -14.27
CA LEU A 570 -17.95 28.06 -14.09
C LEU A 570 -19.39 27.94 -14.59
N THR A 571 -19.56 27.08 -15.60
CA THR A 571 -20.87 26.85 -16.23
C THR A 571 -21.22 25.37 -16.27
N TYR A 572 -22.50 25.08 -16.27
CA TYR A 572 -23.06 23.78 -16.59
C TYR A 572 -24.03 23.92 -17.79
N LYS A 573 -23.79 23.17 -18.87
CA LYS A 573 -24.53 23.25 -20.15
C LYS A 573 -24.65 24.68 -20.68
N GLY A 574 -23.54 25.43 -20.59
CA GLY A 574 -23.46 26.81 -21.11
C GLY A 574 -24.16 27.88 -20.25
N GLN A 575 -24.74 27.53 -19.10
CA GLN A 575 -25.30 28.46 -18.13
C GLN A 575 -24.40 28.53 -16.87
N PRO A 576 -24.28 29.69 -16.21
CA PRO A 576 -23.64 29.78 -14.93
C PRO A 576 -24.16 28.69 -13.99
N ILE A 577 -23.25 27.96 -13.30
CA ILE A 577 -23.68 26.89 -12.42
C ILE A 577 -24.52 27.46 -11.27
N ASP A 578 -25.71 26.90 -11.04
CA ASP A 578 -26.53 27.26 -9.88
C ASP A 578 -25.88 26.65 -8.62
N PRO A 579 -25.47 27.45 -7.62
CA PRO A 579 -24.90 26.96 -6.39
C PRO A 579 -25.76 25.94 -5.64
N ALA A 580 -27.09 25.98 -5.81
CA ALA A 580 -28.02 25.10 -5.14
C ALA A 580 -28.38 23.85 -5.96
N GLN A 581 -28.05 23.82 -7.26
CA GLN A 581 -28.35 22.66 -8.11
C GLN A 581 -27.60 21.43 -7.63
N GLU A 582 -28.33 20.33 -7.44
CA GLU A 582 -27.73 19.05 -7.01
C GLU A 582 -27.19 18.24 -8.21
N PHE A 583 -26.08 17.55 -7.95
CA PHE A 583 -25.39 16.68 -8.89
C PHE A 583 -24.99 15.37 -8.20
N VAL A 584 -24.82 14.34 -8.99
CA VAL A 584 -24.09 13.14 -8.57
C VAL A 584 -22.73 13.15 -9.24
N ILE A 585 -21.66 13.01 -8.45
CA ILE A 585 -20.30 12.92 -8.95
C ILE A 585 -19.78 11.50 -8.79
N ALA A 586 -19.42 10.87 -9.91
CA ALA A 586 -18.65 9.64 -9.94
C ALA A 586 -17.18 9.96 -9.63
N THR A 587 -16.62 9.28 -8.65
CA THR A 587 -15.22 9.43 -8.20
C THR A 587 -14.74 8.11 -7.60
N ASN A 588 -13.67 8.12 -6.83
CA ASN A 588 -13.18 6.92 -6.15
C ASN A 588 -13.45 6.96 -4.63
N ASN A 589 -13.37 5.78 -4.00
CA ASN A 589 -13.58 5.61 -2.57
C ASN A 589 -12.68 6.53 -1.73
N TYR A 590 -11.38 6.64 -2.08
CA TYR A 590 -10.45 7.49 -1.34
C TYR A 590 -10.88 8.96 -1.39
N ARG A 591 -11.24 9.48 -2.58
CA ARG A 591 -11.71 10.87 -2.72
C ARG A 591 -13.03 11.09 -1.96
N ALA A 592 -13.96 10.16 -2.04
CA ALA A 592 -15.27 10.27 -1.40
C ALA A 592 -15.21 10.26 0.14
N THR A 593 -14.22 9.60 0.73
CA THR A 593 -14.17 9.36 2.19
C THR A 593 -13.03 10.08 2.90
N SER A 594 -11.98 10.48 2.17
CA SER A 594 -10.78 11.15 2.71
C SER A 594 -10.51 12.51 2.05
N GLY A 595 -11.47 13.04 1.32
CA GLY A 595 -11.36 14.28 0.54
C GLY A 595 -11.76 15.56 1.29
N LYS A 596 -11.81 15.58 2.62
CA LYS A 596 -12.21 16.77 3.42
C LYS A 596 -11.43 18.05 3.09
N SER A 597 -10.18 17.92 2.62
CA SER A 597 -9.35 19.04 2.22
C SER A 597 -9.82 19.73 0.93
N PHE A 598 -10.75 19.09 0.19
CA PHE A 598 -11.42 19.65 -0.99
C PHE A 598 -12.75 20.28 -0.58
N ILE A 599 -13.66 19.49 -0.06
CA ILE A 599 -14.92 19.95 0.53
C ILE A 599 -15.27 19.10 1.75
N PRO A 600 -15.90 19.65 2.80
CA PRO A 600 -16.19 18.94 4.05
C PRO A 600 -16.99 17.64 3.87
N LYS A 601 -17.88 17.58 2.89
CA LYS A 601 -18.75 16.44 2.59
C LYS A 601 -18.02 15.20 2.06
N LEU A 602 -16.76 15.32 1.62
CA LEU A 602 -15.94 14.20 1.19
C LEU A 602 -15.28 13.47 2.39
N ASP A 603 -16.04 13.27 3.43
CA ASP A 603 -15.75 12.47 4.62
C ASP A 603 -16.55 11.16 4.67
N GLY A 604 -17.16 10.79 3.56
CA GLY A 604 -18.08 9.67 3.43
C GLY A 604 -19.55 10.07 3.54
N SER A 605 -19.89 11.22 4.14
CA SER A 605 -21.28 11.62 4.41
C SER A 605 -22.10 11.92 3.15
N ALA A 606 -21.45 12.35 2.05
CA ALA A 606 -22.11 12.60 0.77
C ALA A 606 -22.28 11.33 -0.09
N THR A 607 -21.74 10.19 0.32
CA THR A 607 -21.80 8.95 -0.47
C THR A 607 -23.23 8.42 -0.55
N ILE A 608 -23.74 8.33 -1.78
CA ILE A 608 -25.06 7.74 -2.07
C ILE A 608 -24.93 6.30 -2.57
N TRP A 609 -23.77 5.92 -3.08
CA TRP A 609 -23.45 4.56 -3.47
C TRP A 609 -21.94 4.29 -3.45
N ALA A 610 -21.57 3.16 -2.84
CA ALA A 610 -20.23 2.58 -2.81
C ALA A 610 -20.24 1.33 -3.68
N SER A 611 -19.62 1.41 -4.87
CA SER A 611 -19.56 0.28 -5.79
C SER A 611 -18.60 -0.81 -5.26
N PRO A 612 -18.90 -2.08 -5.55
CA PRO A 612 -17.95 -3.17 -5.37
C PRO A 612 -16.80 -3.15 -6.40
N ASP A 613 -16.98 -2.52 -7.55
CA ASP A 613 -16.06 -2.66 -8.68
C ASP A 613 -14.94 -1.63 -8.62
N ALA A 614 -13.71 -2.06 -8.94
CA ALA A 614 -12.56 -1.19 -9.04
C ALA A 614 -12.70 -0.26 -10.26
N ASN A 615 -12.26 0.99 -10.12
CA ASN A 615 -12.29 1.98 -11.21
C ASN A 615 -11.56 1.46 -12.46
N ARG A 616 -10.45 0.74 -12.26
CA ARG A 616 -9.71 0.10 -13.36
C ARG A 616 -10.56 -0.91 -14.13
N ASP A 617 -11.31 -1.75 -13.43
CA ASP A 617 -12.16 -2.76 -14.05
C ASP A 617 -13.32 -2.11 -14.80
N VAL A 618 -13.84 -1.01 -14.26
CA VAL A 618 -14.85 -0.17 -14.93
C VAL A 618 -14.29 0.44 -16.22
N VAL A 619 -13.03 0.88 -16.25
CA VAL A 619 -12.35 1.35 -17.46
C VAL A 619 -12.17 0.22 -18.47
N ILE A 620 -11.73 -0.97 -18.03
CA ILE A 620 -11.57 -2.16 -18.88
C ILE A 620 -12.91 -2.51 -19.54
N GLU A 621 -13.99 -2.59 -18.76
CA GLU A 621 -15.33 -2.92 -19.28
C GLU A 621 -15.90 -1.84 -20.19
N TYR A 622 -15.62 -0.56 -19.91
CA TYR A 622 -16.00 0.54 -20.79
C TYR A 622 -15.33 0.42 -22.16
N VAL A 623 -14.01 0.13 -22.19
CA VAL A 623 -13.26 -0.09 -23.44
C VAL A 623 -13.76 -1.34 -24.18
N ARG A 624 -14.03 -2.45 -23.48
CA ARG A 624 -14.60 -3.65 -24.11
C ARG A 624 -15.94 -3.40 -24.79
N LYS A 625 -16.80 -2.58 -24.17
CA LYS A 625 -18.09 -2.18 -24.74
C LYS A 625 -17.96 -1.16 -25.87
N ASN A 626 -16.90 -0.37 -25.85
CA ASN A 626 -16.58 0.68 -26.81
C ASN A 626 -15.16 0.46 -27.38
N PRO A 627 -14.94 -0.60 -28.18
CA PRO A 627 -13.59 -1.07 -28.51
C PRO A 627 -12.83 -0.13 -29.46
N GLN A 628 -13.46 0.91 -29.99
CA GLN A 628 -12.83 1.96 -30.79
C GLN A 628 -12.76 3.26 -29.97
N VAL A 629 -11.63 3.48 -29.32
CA VAL A 629 -11.34 4.69 -28.55
C VAL A 629 -10.73 5.73 -29.50
N THR A 630 -11.38 6.90 -29.61
CA THR A 630 -10.92 7.93 -30.54
C THR A 630 -10.59 9.24 -29.84
N ARG A 631 -9.61 9.99 -30.37
CA ARG A 631 -9.26 11.31 -29.83
C ARG A 631 -10.49 12.22 -29.74
N VAL A 632 -11.32 12.24 -30.78
CA VAL A 632 -12.52 13.10 -30.86
C VAL A 632 -13.52 12.78 -29.75
N ALA A 633 -13.79 11.50 -29.51
CA ALA A 633 -14.79 11.08 -28.54
C ALA A 633 -14.26 10.98 -27.10
N ASN A 634 -12.98 10.61 -26.92
CA ASN A 634 -12.46 10.15 -25.64
C ASN A 634 -11.22 10.93 -25.13
N GLY A 635 -10.75 11.94 -25.87
CA GLY A 635 -9.51 12.62 -25.50
C GLY A 635 -9.42 14.11 -25.89
N ALA A 636 -10.49 14.72 -26.37
CA ALA A 636 -10.48 16.10 -26.88
C ALA A 636 -11.41 17.06 -26.15
N ALA A 637 -12.02 16.65 -25.03
CA ALA A 637 -12.89 17.53 -24.25
C ALA A 637 -12.11 18.72 -23.69
N LYS A 638 -12.66 19.92 -23.87
CA LYS A 638 -12.10 21.18 -23.36
C LYS A 638 -13.00 21.70 -22.25
N SER A 639 -12.91 21.10 -21.07
CA SER A 639 -13.70 21.51 -19.91
C SER A 639 -13.10 22.69 -19.17
N TRP A 640 -11.78 22.87 -19.27
CA TRP A 640 -11.11 23.97 -18.62
C TRP A 640 -9.92 24.49 -19.43
N ARG A 641 -9.52 25.72 -19.12
CA ARG A 641 -8.31 26.37 -19.61
C ARG A 641 -7.80 27.37 -18.56
N PHE A 642 -6.57 27.87 -18.73
CA PHE A 642 -6.15 29.03 -17.97
C PHE A 642 -6.85 30.29 -18.44
N THR A 643 -7.13 31.20 -17.51
CA THR A 643 -7.57 32.56 -17.89
C THR A 643 -6.43 33.26 -18.65
N GLN A 644 -6.78 33.84 -19.78
CA GLN A 644 -5.77 34.49 -20.63
C GLN A 644 -5.13 35.68 -19.93
N VAL A 645 -3.79 35.68 -19.89
CA VAL A 645 -2.98 36.76 -19.31
C VAL A 645 -1.64 36.86 -20.03
N THR A 646 -1.20 38.08 -20.31
CA THR A 646 0.15 38.35 -20.81
C THR A 646 1.10 38.48 -19.61
N THR A 647 2.20 37.74 -19.63
CA THR A 647 3.25 37.78 -18.60
C THR A 647 4.52 38.42 -19.10
N ALA A 648 5.23 39.19 -18.27
CA ALA A 648 6.50 39.80 -18.61
C ALA A 648 7.66 38.80 -18.68
N GLY A 649 7.57 37.70 -17.94
CA GLY A 649 8.54 36.59 -17.95
C GLY A 649 7.93 35.27 -18.36
N ASP A 650 8.78 34.27 -18.59
CA ASP A 650 8.35 32.93 -18.97
C ASP A 650 7.67 32.19 -17.83
N VAL A 651 6.52 31.60 -18.10
CA VAL A 651 5.85 30.65 -17.19
C VAL A 651 6.25 29.23 -17.59
N VAL A 652 6.90 28.51 -16.67
CA VAL A 652 7.57 27.24 -16.98
C VAL A 652 7.05 26.09 -16.17
N PHE A 653 7.17 24.88 -16.73
CA PHE A 653 6.87 23.61 -16.06
C PHE A 653 7.74 22.49 -16.64
N SER A 654 7.83 21.38 -15.91
CA SER A 654 8.55 20.20 -16.37
C SER A 654 7.59 19.13 -16.87
N SER A 655 7.97 18.41 -17.92
CA SER A 655 7.25 17.24 -18.44
C SER A 655 8.25 16.23 -19.03
N GLY A 656 7.76 15.14 -19.62
CA GLY A 656 8.62 14.13 -20.24
C GLY A 656 9.55 14.70 -21.31
N ALA A 657 10.76 14.15 -21.41
CA ALA A 657 11.65 14.47 -22.50
C ALA A 657 11.00 14.09 -23.85
N ASP A 658 11.29 14.84 -24.91
CA ASP A 658 10.77 14.61 -26.28
C ASP A 658 9.24 14.58 -26.41
N ALA A 659 8.51 15.15 -25.45
CA ALA A 659 7.03 15.10 -25.40
C ALA A 659 6.33 16.20 -26.22
N LEU A 660 7.05 17.21 -26.76
CA LEU A 660 6.43 18.33 -27.50
C LEU A 660 5.43 17.90 -28.60
N PRO A 661 5.66 16.82 -29.38
CA PRO A 661 4.68 16.35 -30.35
C PRO A 661 3.31 15.97 -29.74
N VAL A 662 3.29 15.54 -28.48
CA VAL A 662 2.05 15.21 -27.76
C VAL A 662 1.27 16.49 -27.47
N ALA A 663 1.92 17.56 -27.02
CA ALA A 663 1.28 18.85 -26.81
C ALA A 663 0.70 19.41 -28.11
N GLN A 664 1.43 19.27 -29.22
CA GLN A 664 0.99 19.71 -30.56
C GLN A 664 -0.24 18.91 -31.02
N ALA A 665 -0.21 17.58 -30.87
CA ALA A 665 -1.36 16.71 -31.19
C ALA A 665 -2.60 16.99 -30.32
N ALA A 666 -2.39 17.47 -29.08
CA ALA A 666 -3.44 17.90 -28.17
C ALA A 666 -3.98 19.31 -28.50
N GLY A 667 -3.36 20.03 -29.44
CA GLY A 667 -3.77 21.40 -29.81
C GLY A 667 -3.38 22.46 -28.77
N LEU A 668 -2.33 22.20 -27.95
CA LEU A 668 -1.83 23.13 -26.92
C LEU A 668 -0.87 24.14 -27.56
N ALA A 669 -1.42 25.09 -28.32
CA ALA A 669 -0.65 26.06 -29.12
C ALA A 669 0.28 26.98 -28.28
N GLY A 670 -0.03 27.17 -26.99
CA GLY A 670 0.77 27.99 -26.07
C GLY A 670 1.99 27.27 -25.52
N VAL A 671 2.12 25.95 -25.68
CA VAL A 671 3.21 25.15 -25.12
C VAL A 671 4.40 25.06 -26.09
N SER A 672 5.60 25.31 -25.59
CA SER A 672 6.86 25.14 -26.35
C SER A 672 7.97 24.59 -25.46
N LEU A 673 8.94 23.89 -26.08
CA LEU A 673 10.13 23.38 -25.39
C LEU A 673 11.08 24.54 -25.08
N LEU A 674 11.51 24.67 -23.84
CA LEU A 674 12.50 25.67 -23.41
C LEU A 674 13.89 25.05 -23.27
N ALA A 675 13.99 23.85 -22.66
CA ALA A 675 15.25 23.10 -22.56
C ALA A 675 14.97 21.60 -22.55
N ALA A 676 15.86 20.82 -23.16
CA ALA A 676 15.75 19.36 -23.24
C ALA A 676 15.98 18.65 -21.89
N ASP A 677 16.58 19.35 -20.92
CA ASP A 677 16.77 18.91 -19.53
C ASP A 677 16.31 20.04 -18.62
N ASP A 678 15.45 19.72 -17.66
CA ASP A 678 14.96 20.69 -16.68
C ASP A 678 15.95 20.97 -15.53
N GLY A 679 17.08 20.27 -15.51
CA GLY A 679 18.12 20.38 -14.49
C GLY A 679 17.84 19.62 -13.20
N SER A 680 16.72 18.89 -13.09
CA SER A 680 16.37 18.12 -11.89
C SER A 680 17.14 16.79 -11.78
N GLY A 681 17.79 16.33 -12.86
CA GLY A 681 18.40 15.00 -12.95
C GLY A 681 17.38 13.85 -12.97
N LYS A 682 16.11 14.15 -13.20
CA LYS A 682 15.00 13.18 -13.20
C LYS A 682 14.55 12.76 -14.60
N GLY A 683 15.28 13.14 -15.66
CA GLY A 683 14.97 12.79 -17.05
C GLY A 683 13.72 13.48 -17.57
N MET A 684 13.53 14.75 -17.19
CA MET A 684 12.45 15.61 -17.66
C MET A 684 12.99 16.78 -18.48
N ALA A 685 12.16 17.30 -19.37
CA ALA A 685 12.44 18.52 -20.11
C ALA A 685 11.68 19.72 -19.50
N LYS A 686 12.24 20.92 -19.69
CA LYS A 686 11.60 22.17 -19.31
C LYS A 686 10.80 22.73 -20.48
N TYR A 687 9.54 23.00 -20.22
CA TYR A 687 8.62 23.63 -21.15
C TYR A 687 8.19 25.00 -20.64
N LYS A 688 7.73 25.85 -21.55
CA LYS A 688 7.02 27.07 -21.22
C LYS A 688 5.61 27.05 -21.80
N ILE A 689 4.72 27.75 -21.13
CA ILE A 689 3.36 28.01 -21.59
C ILE A 689 3.12 29.51 -21.75
N ASP A 690 2.61 29.90 -22.90
CA ASP A 690 2.13 31.25 -23.15
C ASP A 690 0.66 31.35 -22.73
N LEU A 691 0.43 31.94 -21.57
CA LEU A 691 -0.90 32.07 -20.98
C LEU A 691 -1.80 33.10 -21.73
N SER A 692 -1.27 33.82 -22.72
CA SER A 692 -2.06 34.73 -23.55
C SER A 692 -2.84 34.03 -24.69
N LYS A 693 -2.58 32.72 -24.90
CA LYS A 693 -3.16 31.90 -25.99
C LYS A 693 -4.27 30.94 -25.53
#